data_f9a4ad87ec952b023a46711d8f903613
#
_entry.id   f9a4ad87ec952b023a46711d8f903613
#
_cell.length_a   1.000
_cell.length_b   1.000
_cell.length_c   1.000
_cell.angle_alpha   90.00
_cell.angle_beta   90.00
_cell.angle_gamma   90.00
#
_symmetry.space_group_name_H-M   'P 1'
#
loop_
_entity.id
_entity.type
_entity.pdbx_description
1 polymer ?
#
loop_
_entity_poly.entity_id
_entity_poly.type
_entity_poly.pdbx_seq_one_letter_code
_entity_poly.pdbx_strand_id
1 'polypeptide(L)'
;MQIQISWEDPVTGEMRQPVFNIPVALGREIGQMPTSIDGQPVSRAVFRSEEISRFHALISSVGGQMSIADRSSNGTFLNGKKIVGASKPIASGDTIQIGPYTLAIGLLAPAAEPTKVLAPESTIIFNPNTGVVNSQQAQAQQNAAPLPTISFNPDTDALQTQIPQTPQIPQTPNTLMAFPPPEIFARDRVSVQELHATGKQIEETTYAGIGGGMGTFVWVDTIRTCGVPREQIAVISLETKPYGRYQRLCRNSQIPPHERIRSGSDSCPDNIWGWPGYALRESATKLASGEIGSGLKHLWQVFSEPVLADTYTPQAQNVFASMDREAKRIGWDEMLNYGRVRGIRKTDDGRYAIAYSVPTPNSSSEHRYLLAKYIHLATGYPAIRFLPDLQEYRAKTGDFKSVVNAYEEHEHVYKQLASQGGIVIVRGRGIVASRILQRLHEIRQQNSQINIINLMQSPKPQGNKFGFAQRYVENQWEFQPYNWPKGTWGGDMRAMLEAASPQGRYEMLTALGGTTTASRQDWRSIVKTGIQAGWYTIKFGQVERVERQAGKLITYIKSGNYEGVEKIKADFIIDSTGLEAKPKDNPLLDDLITHYNLLLNPFGRLHVANDFEIVEMRNDKARIYAAGVMTLGGPYAPVDTFLGLQYAAHRSAEGLARAKAPKIRHLEGIGSLWQWLKWATNQSP
;
A
#
# COMPACT_ATOMS: atom_id res chain seq x y z
N MET A 1 25.70 32.43 -3.54
CA MET A 1 24.48 33.26 -3.53
C MET A 1 23.31 32.42 -4.01
N GLN A 2 22.15 32.52 -3.34
CA GLN A 2 20.95 31.72 -3.67
C GLN A 2 19.80 32.62 -4.12
N ILE A 3 19.04 32.13 -5.11
CA ILE A 3 17.90 32.82 -5.66
C ILE A 3 16.69 31.87 -5.65
N GLN A 4 15.54 32.33 -5.21
CA GLN A 4 14.27 31.66 -5.38
C GLN A 4 13.60 32.15 -6.67
N ILE A 5 13.18 31.22 -7.52
CA ILE A 5 12.43 31.55 -8.74
C ILE A 5 11.05 30.95 -8.60
N SER A 6 9.99 31.75 -8.67
CA SER A 6 8.61 31.29 -8.51
C SER A 6 7.84 31.43 -9.81
N TRP A 7 7.08 30.43 -10.21
CA TRP A 7 6.19 30.48 -11.38
C TRP A 7 5.03 29.53 -11.23
N GLU A 8 3.95 29.82 -11.94
CA GLU A 8 2.86 28.88 -12.15
C GLU A 8 3.17 28.05 -13.41
N ASP A 9 3.12 26.72 -13.29
CA ASP A 9 3.30 25.83 -14.44
C ASP A 9 2.04 25.88 -15.32
N PRO A 10 2.14 26.32 -16.59
CA PRO A 10 0.98 26.55 -17.45
C PRO A 10 0.24 25.26 -17.84
N VAL A 11 0.85 24.08 -17.66
CA VAL A 11 0.24 22.79 -17.98
C VAL A 11 -0.50 22.21 -16.78
N THR A 12 0.07 22.35 -15.57
CA THR A 12 -0.47 21.73 -14.34
C THR A 12 -1.19 22.71 -13.42
N GLY A 13 -1.00 24.04 -13.62
CA GLY A 13 -1.49 25.10 -12.73
C GLY A 13 -0.79 25.11 -11.37
N GLU A 14 0.33 24.40 -11.24
CA GLU A 14 1.05 24.29 -9.98
C GLU A 14 2.02 25.44 -9.78
N MET A 15 1.96 26.09 -8.61
CA MET A 15 2.95 27.08 -8.21
C MET A 15 4.25 26.41 -7.80
N ARG A 16 5.33 26.67 -8.54
CA ARG A 16 6.70 26.21 -8.29
C ARG A 16 7.52 27.30 -7.65
N GLN A 17 8.35 26.95 -6.66
CA GLN A 17 9.19 27.91 -5.94
C GLN A 17 10.57 27.33 -5.57
N PRO A 18 11.32 26.77 -6.52
CA PRO A 18 12.63 26.21 -6.23
C PRO A 18 13.66 27.28 -5.89
N VAL A 19 14.66 26.85 -5.12
CA VAL A 19 15.84 27.66 -4.80
C VAL A 19 17.02 27.15 -5.60
N PHE A 20 17.72 28.04 -6.27
CA PHE A 20 18.89 27.76 -7.09
C PHE A 20 20.14 28.40 -6.55
N ASN A 21 21.28 27.76 -6.79
CA ASN A 21 22.58 28.42 -6.67
C ASN A 21 22.87 29.19 -7.97
N ILE A 22 23.33 30.41 -7.86
CA ILE A 22 23.76 31.24 -9.03
C ILE A 22 25.17 30.79 -9.45
N PRO A 23 25.43 30.64 -10.76
CA PRO A 23 24.60 30.98 -11.93
C PRO A 23 23.48 30.01 -12.24
N VAL A 24 22.37 30.49 -12.88
CA VAL A 24 21.22 29.71 -13.26
C VAL A 24 20.96 29.81 -14.76
N ALA A 25 20.98 28.69 -15.47
CA ALA A 25 20.63 28.61 -16.88
C ALA A 25 19.16 28.21 -17.04
N LEU A 26 18.43 28.95 -17.87
CA LEU A 26 17.02 28.72 -18.18
C LEU A 26 16.90 28.26 -19.64
N GLY A 27 16.10 27.21 -19.92
CA GLY A 27 15.92 26.73 -21.29
C GLY A 27 14.98 25.53 -21.39
N ARG A 28 14.76 24.99 -22.60
CA ARG A 28 13.89 23.82 -22.80
C ARG A 28 14.64 22.49 -22.84
N GLU A 29 15.97 22.49 -23.00
CA GLU A 29 16.77 21.28 -23.17
C GLU A 29 18.01 21.30 -22.28
N ILE A 30 18.03 20.47 -21.25
CA ILE A 30 19.07 20.47 -20.22
C ILE A 30 20.48 20.21 -20.77
N GLY A 31 20.58 19.36 -21.80
CA GLY A 31 21.85 19.00 -22.44
C GLY A 31 22.50 20.13 -23.26
N GLN A 32 21.75 21.19 -23.57
CA GLN A 32 22.23 22.38 -24.29
C GLN A 32 22.58 23.56 -23.36
N MET A 33 22.30 23.43 -22.08
CA MET A 33 22.65 24.42 -21.06
C MET A 33 24.03 24.09 -20.46
N PRO A 34 24.88 25.09 -20.19
CA PRO A 34 26.22 24.89 -19.64
C PRO A 34 26.14 24.22 -18.25
N THR A 35 27.09 23.35 -17.96
CA THR A 35 27.26 22.72 -16.64
C THR A 35 28.16 23.55 -15.71
N SER A 36 29.02 24.38 -16.28
CA SER A 36 29.90 25.32 -15.55
C SER A 36 30.12 26.58 -16.36
N ILE A 37 30.30 27.71 -15.67
CA ILE A 37 30.71 29.02 -16.23
C ILE A 37 31.77 29.59 -15.30
N ASP A 38 32.92 30.01 -15.86
CA ASP A 38 34.06 30.54 -15.11
C ASP A 38 34.48 29.67 -13.91
N GLY A 39 34.43 28.34 -14.10
CA GLY A 39 34.76 27.36 -13.06
C GLY A 39 33.69 27.15 -11.98
N GLN A 40 32.58 27.88 -12.04
CA GLN A 40 31.45 27.71 -11.11
C GLN A 40 30.39 26.78 -11.69
N PRO A 41 29.84 25.82 -10.91
CA PRO A 41 28.76 24.95 -11.37
C PRO A 41 27.48 25.76 -11.63
N VAL A 42 26.80 25.48 -12.74
CA VAL A 42 25.57 26.15 -13.18
C VAL A 42 24.35 25.32 -12.80
N SER A 43 23.41 25.91 -12.08
CA SER A 43 22.09 25.31 -11.87
C SER A 43 21.26 25.46 -13.13
N ARG A 44 20.59 24.39 -13.59
CA ARG A 44 19.83 24.38 -14.84
C ARG A 44 18.35 24.19 -14.59
N ALA A 45 17.50 25.00 -15.22
CA ALA A 45 16.04 24.91 -15.13
C ALA A 45 15.42 24.71 -16.52
N VAL A 46 14.60 23.65 -16.66
CA VAL A 46 13.95 23.27 -17.90
C VAL A 46 12.48 23.68 -17.88
N PHE A 47 12.06 24.41 -18.92
CA PHE A 47 10.69 24.88 -19.14
C PHE A 47 10.15 24.29 -20.44
N ARG A 48 9.08 23.53 -20.37
CA ARG A 48 8.53 22.77 -21.50
C ARG A 48 7.63 23.65 -22.36
N SER A 49 8.22 24.28 -23.38
CA SER A 49 7.48 25.00 -24.41
C SER A 49 8.35 25.12 -25.66
N GLU A 50 7.77 25.03 -26.84
CA GLU A 50 8.47 25.26 -28.12
C GLU A 50 8.89 26.71 -28.31
N GLU A 51 8.24 27.65 -27.65
CA GLU A 51 8.59 29.08 -27.67
C GLU A 51 9.88 29.39 -26.90
N ILE A 52 10.35 28.45 -26.09
CA ILE A 52 11.57 28.60 -25.30
C ILE A 52 12.77 27.99 -26.04
N SER A 53 13.84 28.73 -26.19
CA SER A 53 15.08 28.24 -26.81
C SER A 53 15.71 27.13 -25.95
N ARG A 54 16.49 26.24 -26.55
CA ARG A 54 17.18 25.13 -25.87
C ARG A 54 18.02 25.64 -24.68
N PHE A 55 18.77 26.72 -24.88
CA PHE A 55 19.35 27.57 -23.86
C PHE A 55 18.79 28.97 -24.06
N HIS A 56 17.93 29.45 -23.18
CA HIS A 56 17.12 30.67 -23.36
C HIS A 56 17.69 31.90 -22.68
N ALA A 57 18.05 31.77 -21.40
CA ALA A 57 18.61 32.86 -20.63
C ALA A 57 19.58 32.38 -19.55
N LEU A 58 20.45 33.26 -19.08
CA LEU A 58 21.39 32.98 -18.01
C LEU A 58 21.26 34.06 -16.93
N ILE A 59 21.02 33.64 -15.70
CA ILE A 59 21.10 34.50 -14.52
C ILE A 59 22.47 34.28 -13.89
N SER A 60 23.24 35.36 -13.72
CA SER A 60 24.58 35.33 -13.12
C SER A 60 24.76 36.46 -12.11
N SER A 61 25.84 36.41 -11.33
CA SER A 61 26.20 37.49 -10.39
C SER A 61 27.66 37.86 -10.58
N VAL A 62 27.92 39.15 -10.75
CA VAL A 62 29.26 39.72 -10.83
C VAL A 62 29.36 40.81 -9.81
N GLY A 63 30.37 40.77 -8.93
CA GLY A 63 30.56 41.75 -7.89
C GLY A 63 29.39 41.94 -6.91
N GLY A 64 28.59 40.87 -6.71
CA GLY A 64 27.40 40.86 -5.84
C GLY A 64 26.14 41.40 -6.50
N GLN A 65 26.21 41.92 -7.71
CA GLN A 65 25.04 42.35 -8.49
C GLN A 65 24.57 41.24 -9.42
N MET A 66 23.28 40.85 -9.32
CA MET A 66 22.68 39.89 -10.21
C MET A 66 22.28 40.49 -11.55
N SER A 67 22.39 39.70 -12.57
CA SER A 67 22.00 40.10 -13.93
C SER A 67 21.42 38.92 -14.70
N ILE A 68 20.56 39.18 -15.68
CA ILE A 68 20.06 38.23 -16.64
C ILE A 68 20.54 38.57 -18.04
N ALA A 69 21.06 37.57 -18.75
CA ALA A 69 21.46 37.66 -20.15
C ALA A 69 20.53 36.82 -21.01
N ASP A 70 19.97 37.42 -22.06
CA ASP A 70 19.16 36.70 -23.06
C ASP A 70 20.07 35.92 -24.02
N ARG A 71 19.73 34.67 -24.26
CA ARG A 71 20.41 33.73 -25.19
C ARG A 71 19.41 33.14 -26.19
N SER A 72 18.19 33.68 -26.21
CA SER A 72 17.08 33.11 -26.96
C SER A 72 16.92 33.67 -28.36
N SER A 73 16.22 32.97 -29.23
CA SER A 73 15.74 33.44 -30.52
C SER A 73 14.47 34.30 -30.42
N ASN A 74 13.62 34.03 -29.41
CA ASN A 74 12.32 34.70 -29.25
C ASN A 74 12.35 35.93 -28.30
N GLY A 75 13.39 36.01 -27.48
CA GLY A 75 13.62 37.09 -26.51
C GLY A 75 13.13 36.76 -25.11
N THR A 76 13.86 37.34 -24.15
CA THR A 76 13.52 37.34 -22.72
C THR A 76 12.95 38.70 -22.34
N PHE A 77 11.93 38.76 -21.50
CA PHE A 77 11.37 40.02 -21.04
C PHE A 77 11.62 40.17 -19.53
N LEU A 78 12.07 41.37 -19.12
CA LEU A 78 12.24 41.76 -17.73
C LEU A 78 11.22 42.85 -17.42
N ASN A 79 10.34 42.60 -16.44
CA ASN A 79 9.24 43.51 -16.06
C ASN A 79 8.44 44.01 -17.28
N GLY A 80 8.11 43.09 -18.19
CA GLY A 80 7.37 43.37 -19.42
C GLY A 80 8.17 44.04 -20.54
N LYS A 81 9.47 44.37 -20.35
CA LYS A 81 10.32 44.97 -21.38
C LYS A 81 11.29 43.92 -21.95
N LYS A 82 11.36 43.80 -23.26
CA LYS A 82 12.30 42.87 -23.94
C LYS A 82 13.75 43.27 -23.63
N ILE A 83 14.57 42.32 -23.26
CA ILE A 83 15.99 42.50 -23.05
C ILE A 83 16.64 42.55 -24.46
N VAL A 84 17.37 43.65 -24.69
CA VAL A 84 18.12 43.88 -25.94
C VAL A 84 19.59 44.13 -25.58
N GLY A 85 20.51 43.37 -26.21
CA GLY A 85 21.95 43.48 -26.02
C GLY A 85 22.49 42.68 -24.83
N ALA A 86 23.50 43.24 -24.15
CA ALA A 86 24.16 42.60 -23.01
C ALA A 86 23.23 42.44 -21.80
N SER A 87 23.71 41.73 -20.79
CA SER A 87 22.96 41.40 -19.55
C SER A 87 22.33 42.66 -18.88
N LYS A 88 21.16 42.47 -18.27
CA LYS A 88 20.44 43.47 -17.49
C LYS A 88 20.46 43.11 -16.00
N PRO A 89 20.66 44.08 -15.11
CA PRO A 89 20.58 43.87 -13.67
C PRO A 89 19.15 43.43 -13.28
N ILE A 90 19.08 42.52 -12.31
CA ILE A 90 17.81 42.04 -11.72
C ILE A 90 17.86 42.13 -10.21
N ALA A 91 16.71 42.38 -9.60
CA ALA A 91 16.51 42.49 -8.16
C ALA A 91 15.40 41.60 -7.65
N SER A 92 15.29 41.47 -6.32
CA SER A 92 14.14 40.78 -5.71
C SER A 92 12.84 41.53 -6.02
N GLY A 93 11.82 40.80 -6.44
CA GLY A 93 10.53 41.33 -6.88
C GLY A 93 10.41 41.52 -8.39
N ASP A 94 11.51 41.42 -9.15
CA ASP A 94 11.45 41.45 -10.62
C ASP A 94 10.74 40.23 -11.20
N THR A 95 10.13 40.43 -12.37
CA THR A 95 9.51 39.36 -13.15
C THR A 95 10.24 39.14 -14.47
N ILE A 96 10.55 37.87 -14.76
CA ILE A 96 11.18 37.45 -16.02
C ILE A 96 10.16 36.65 -16.80
N GLN A 97 9.87 37.00 -18.05
CA GLN A 97 9.02 36.23 -18.93
C GLN A 97 9.84 35.52 -20.01
N ILE A 98 9.65 34.21 -20.13
CA ILE A 98 10.24 33.34 -21.16
C ILE A 98 9.13 32.46 -21.76
N GLY A 99 8.77 32.69 -23.03
CA GLY A 99 7.62 32.05 -23.63
C GLY A 99 6.35 32.21 -22.76
N PRO A 100 5.61 31.15 -22.46
CA PRO A 100 4.38 31.23 -21.65
C PRO A 100 4.63 31.35 -20.12
N TYR A 101 5.89 31.30 -19.66
CA TYR A 101 6.23 31.33 -18.22
C TYR A 101 6.55 32.75 -17.75
N THR A 102 5.94 33.14 -16.64
CA THR A 102 6.29 34.35 -15.88
C THR A 102 6.97 33.94 -14.57
N LEU A 103 8.23 34.28 -14.42
CA LEU A 103 9.11 33.89 -13.31
C LEU A 103 9.28 35.08 -12.36
N ALA A 104 8.84 35.00 -11.12
CA ALA A 104 9.09 35.97 -10.09
C ALA A 104 10.41 35.66 -9.35
N ILE A 105 11.22 36.69 -9.12
CA ILE A 105 12.56 36.59 -8.53
C ILE A 105 12.51 36.93 -7.05
N GLY A 106 13.01 36.06 -6.19
CA GLY A 106 13.20 36.25 -4.77
C GLY A 106 14.67 36.06 -4.36
N LEU A 107 15.23 37.03 -3.63
CA LEU A 107 16.56 36.91 -3.06
C LEU A 107 16.48 36.27 -1.68
N LEU A 108 17.32 35.31 -1.44
CA LEU A 108 17.48 34.72 -0.10
C LEU A 108 18.72 35.35 0.56
N ALA A 109 18.54 35.92 1.76
CA ALA A 109 19.67 36.35 2.57
C ALA A 109 20.60 35.15 2.84
N PRO A 110 21.94 35.36 2.87
CA PRO A 110 22.85 34.27 3.22
C PRO A 110 22.47 33.73 4.59
N ALA A 111 22.25 32.43 4.70
CA ALA A 111 22.09 31.79 6.00
C ALA A 111 23.37 32.00 6.79
N ALA A 112 23.27 32.50 8.02
CA ALA A 112 24.40 32.55 8.94
C ALA A 112 25.00 31.14 9.03
N GLU A 113 26.31 31.03 8.83
CA GLU A 113 27.02 29.74 8.93
C GLU A 113 26.72 29.11 10.29
N PRO A 114 26.33 27.84 10.36
CA PRO A 114 26.20 27.19 11.65
C PRO A 114 27.58 27.08 12.27
N THR A 115 27.75 27.67 13.44
CA THR A 115 28.92 27.50 14.29
C THR A 115 29.23 26.02 14.39
N LYS A 116 30.43 25.61 14.00
CA LYS A 116 30.93 24.22 14.15
C LYS A 116 30.88 23.82 15.61
N VAL A 117 29.85 23.18 16.03
CA VAL A 117 29.85 22.39 17.24
C VAL A 117 30.55 21.08 16.88
N LEU A 118 31.70 20.86 17.50
CA LEU A 118 32.42 19.58 17.41
C LEU A 118 31.46 18.46 17.81
N ALA A 119 31.17 17.58 16.86
CA ALA A 119 30.38 16.40 17.12
C ALA A 119 31.17 15.43 18.01
N PRO A 120 30.55 14.79 19.00
CA PRO A 120 31.15 13.65 19.68
C PRO A 120 31.25 12.47 18.71
N GLU A 121 32.46 11.94 18.59
CA GLU A 121 32.75 10.71 17.84
C GLU A 121 32.10 9.53 18.52
N SER A 122 30.92 9.09 17.98
CA SER A 122 30.48 7.68 17.96
C SER A 122 29.06 7.61 17.39
N THR A 123 28.93 7.15 16.16
CA THR A 123 27.64 6.81 15.56
C THR A 123 27.28 5.38 15.99
N ILE A 124 26.26 5.23 16.82
CA ILE A 124 25.69 3.92 17.19
C ILE A 124 24.59 3.59 16.18
N ILE A 125 24.77 2.54 15.41
CA ILE A 125 23.74 2.01 14.52
C ILE A 125 22.96 0.92 15.28
N PHE A 126 21.67 1.11 15.46
CA PHE A 126 20.80 0.16 16.16
C PHE A 126 20.24 -0.87 15.16
N ASN A 127 20.52 -2.14 15.39
CA ASN A 127 19.90 -3.26 14.67
C ASN A 127 18.84 -3.90 15.58
N PRO A 128 17.55 -3.83 15.23
CA PRO A 128 16.47 -4.30 16.11
C PRO A 128 16.43 -5.82 16.34
N ASN A 129 17.26 -6.59 15.61
CA ASN A 129 17.28 -8.05 15.74
C ASN A 129 18.48 -8.62 16.51
N THR A 130 19.56 -7.84 16.74
CA THR A 130 20.81 -8.41 17.31
C THR A 130 21.50 -7.53 18.35
N GLY A 131 20.99 -6.34 18.67
CA GLY A 131 21.70 -5.41 19.56
C GLY A 131 22.77 -4.57 18.83
N VAL A 132 23.59 -3.87 19.57
CA VAL A 132 24.56 -2.88 19.07
C VAL A 132 25.69 -3.52 18.28
N VAL A 133 25.96 -3.09 17.06
CA VAL A 133 27.10 -3.50 16.22
C VAL A 133 28.13 -2.37 16.14
N ASN A 134 29.39 -2.71 16.34
CA ASN A 134 30.51 -1.77 16.39
C ASN A 134 30.94 -1.30 14.98
N SER A 135 31.22 -0.02 14.81
CA SER A 135 31.37 0.71 13.55
C SER A 135 32.55 0.31 12.63
N GLN A 136 33.39 -0.62 13.01
CA GLN A 136 34.55 -1.00 12.19
C GLN A 136 34.30 -2.07 11.11
N GLN A 137 33.12 -2.69 11.08
CA GLN A 137 32.75 -3.69 10.05
C GLN A 137 31.92 -3.18 8.92
N ALA A 138 31.54 -1.90 8.90
CA ALA A 138 30.58 -1.33 7.91
C ALA A 138 31.23 -0.87 6.60
N GLN A 139 32.56 -0.94 6.43
CA GLN A 139 33.24 -0.46 5.21
C GLN A 139 33.38 -1.49 4.08
N ALA A 140 32.93 -2.73 4.24
CA ALA A 140 33.15 -3.79 3.25
C ALA A 140 31.93 -4.19 2.39
N GLN A 141 30.76 -3.55 2.55
CA GLN A 141 29.56 -3.89 1.75
C GLN A 141 28.84 -2.65 1.23
N GLN A 142 29.44 -1.96 0.27
CA GLN A 142 28.71 -1.06 -0.63
C GLN A 142 28.18 -1.84 -1.84
N ASN A 143 27.11 -2.58 -1.66
CA ASN A 143 26.18 -2.96 -2.73
C ASN A 143 24.78 -2.91 -2.11
N ALA A 144 23.90 -2.12 -2.75
CA ALA A 144 22.62 -1.69 -2.27
C ALA A 144 21.76 -2.83 -1.69
N ALA A 145 21.72 -2.91 -0.36
CA ALA A 145 20.70 -3.68 0.35
C ALA A 145 19.46 -2.80 0.55
N PRO A 146 18.23 -3.32 0.38
CA PRO A 146 17.01 -2.58 0.65
C PRO A 146 16.89 -2.26 2.14
N LEU A 147 16.41 -1.05 2.45
CA LEU A 147 16.15 -0.57 3.80
C LEU A 147 15.19 -1.50 4.56
N PRO A 148 15.37 -1.71 5.87
CA PRO A 148 14.54 -2.61 6.65
C PRO A 148 13.07 -2.15 6.69
N THR A 149 12.18 -3.06 6.43
CA THR A 149 10.73 -2.90 6.48
C THR A 149 10.25 -3.22 7.91
N ILE A 150 9.40 -2.40 8.49
CA ILE A 150 8.82 -2.65 9.81
C ILE A 150 7.80 -3.79 9.69
N SER A 151 8.09 -4.95 10.27
CA SER A 151 7.15 -6.07 10.30
C SER A 151 6.01 -5.82 11.30
N PHE A 152 4.80 -6.18 10.92
CA PHE A 152 3.64 -6.13 11.81
C PHE A 152 3.80 -7.18 12.90
N ASN A 153 4.05 -6.76 14.13
CA ASN A 153 4.03 -7.65 15.28
C ASN A 153 2.76 -7.39 16.08
N PRO A 154 1.77 -8.28 16.03
CA PRO A 154 0.50 -8.06 16.73
C PRO A 154 0.62 -8.06 18.26
N ASP A 155 1.74 -8.52 18.81
CA ASP A 155 1.94 -8.60 20.26
C ASP A 155 2.45 -7.27 20.88
N THR A 156 2.83 -6.25 20.07
CA THR A 156 3.38 -4.97 20.58
C THR A 156 2.37 -3.84 20.69
N ASP A 157 1.17 -3.97 20.11
CA ASP A 157 0.16 -2.91 20.16
C ASP A 157 -0.60 -2.80 21.52
N ALA A 158 -0.37 -3.75 22.43
CA ALA A 158 -1.06 -3.76 23.74
C ALA A 158 -0.25 -3.14 24.91
N LEU A 159 1.05 -2.83 24.72
CA LEU A 159 1.94 -2.43 25.83
C LEU A 159 2.92 -1.32 25.41
N GLN A 160 2.43 -0.10 25.26
CA GLN A 160 3.30 1.09 25.33
C GLN A 160 2.86 2.00 26.47
N THR A 161 3.15 1.60 27.69
CA THR A 161 3.36 2.52 28.79
C THR A 161 4.42 1.94 29.73
N GLN A 162 5.50 2.71 29.88
CA GLN A 162 6.62 2.55 30.84
C GLN A 162 7.76 1.60 30.42
N ILE A 163 8.91 2.20 30.11
CA ILE A 163 10.21 1.54 30.08
C ILE A 163 10.85 1.70 31.47
N PRO A 164 11.06 0.64 32.25
CA PRO A 164 12.03 0.62 33.35
C PRO A 164 13.36 0.06 32.83
N GLN A 165 14.46 0.69 33.22
CA GLN A 165 15.83 0.21 32.96
C GLN A 165 16.02 -1.19 33.55
N THR A 166 16.49 -2.14 32.74
CA THR A 166 16.72 -3.53 33.13
C THR A 166 18.13 -3.71 33.67
N PRO A 167 18.30 -4.37 34.85
CA PRO A 167 19.61 -4.79 35.34
C PRO A 167 20.16 -5.96 34.52
N GLN A 168 21.44 -5.97 34.24
CA GLN A 168 22.15 -7.07 33.57
C GLN A 168 22.08 -8.34 34.42
N ILE A 169 21.49 -9.41 33.89
CA ILE A 169 21.48 -10.75 34.44
C ILE A 169 22.54 -11.57 33.69
N PRO A 170 23.39 -12.36 34.38
CA PRO A 170 24.41 -13.21 33.75
C PRO A 170 23.77 -14.30 32.88
N GLN A 171 24.18 -14.40 31.63
CA GLN A 171 23.74 -15.45 30.70
C GLN A 171 24.31 -16.81 31.14
N THR A 172 23.47 -17.67 31.69
CA THR A 172 23.67 -19.12 31.64
C THR A 172 23.12 -19.65 30.31
N PRO A 173 23.83 -20.55 29.61
CA PRO A 173 23.32 -21.08 28.34
C PRO A 173 22.26 -22.14 28.61
N ASN A 174 20.99 -21.67 28.72
CA ASN A 174 19.85 -22.55 28.56
C ASN A 174 19.56 -22.60 27.06
N THR A 175 20.04 -23.62 26.38
CA THR A 175 19.66 -23.98 25.02
C THR A 175 18.20 -24.38 25.04
N LEU A 176 17.30 -23.39 25.02
CA LEU A 176 15.93 -23.59 24.59
C LEU A 176 16.00 -24.10 23.15
N MET A 177 15.70 -25.38 22.94
CA MET A 177 15.70 -25.99 21.61
C MET A 177 14.81 -25.13 20.70
N ALA A 178 15.42 -24.67 19.60
CA ALA A 178 14.70 -23.88 18.59
C ALA A 178 13.52 -24.70 18.08
N PHE A 179 12.35 -24.07 17.94
CA PHE A 179 11.18 -24.73 17.37
C PHE A 179 10.78 -24.05 16.03
N PRO A 180 10.52 -24.83 14.96
CA PRO A 180 10.67 -26.30 14.88
C PRO A 180 12.12 -26.75 14.94
N PRO A 181 12.41 -28.02 15.35
CA PRO A 181 13.75 -28.55 15.44
C PRO A 181 14.50 -28.41 14.11
N PRO A 182 15.64 -27.69 14.06
CA PRO A 182 16.36 -27.46 12.80
C PRO A 182 16.83 -28.76 12.13
N GLU A 183 17.21 -29.78 12.89
CA GLU A 183 17.66 -31.09 12.40
C GLU A 183 16.58 -31.84 11.65
N ILE A 184 15.30 -31.59 11.96
CA ILE A 184 14.14 -32.17 11.28
C ILE A 184 13.71 -31.27 10.13
N PHE A 185 13.53 -29.95 10.40
CA PHE A 185 12.96 -29.01 9.45
C PHE A 185 13.96 -28.44 8.42
N ALA A 186 15.26 -28.80 8.50
CA ALA A 186 16.22 -28.51 7.44
C ALA A 186 16.11 -29.47 6.24
N ARG A 187 15.34 -30.54 6.35
CA ARG A 187 15.17 -31.53 5.28
C ARG A 187 13.96 -31.19 4.39
N ASP A 188 14.04 -31.54 3.11
CA ASP A 188 12.95 -31.37 2.14
C ASP A 188 11.69 -32.17 2.53
N ARG A 189 11.90 -33.32 3.17
CA ARG A 189 10.84 -34.17 3.70
C ARG A 189 11.15 -34.55 5.15
N VAL A 190 10.14 -34.43 6.00
CA VAL A 190 10.19 -34.81 7.40
C VAL A 190 9.50 -36.15 7.61
N SER A 191 10.10 -36.99 8.46
CA SER A 191 9.44 -38.24 8.85
C SER A 191 8.36 -38.00 9.89
N VAL A 192 7.16 -38.52 9.64
CA VAL A 192 6.05 -38.45 10.61
C VAL A 192 6.42 -39.18 11.91
N GLN A 193 7.20 -40.28 11.82
CA GLN A 193 7.70 -40.97 13.00
C GLN A 193 8.64 -40.12 13.85
N GLU A 194 9.55 -39.37 13.22
CA GLU A 194 10.45 -38.43 13.93
C GLU A 194 9.67 -37.30 14.60
N LEU A 195 8.59 -36.80 13.97
CA LEU A 195 7.72 -35.79 14.61
C LEU A 195 7.07 -36.36 15.88
N HIS A 196 6.58 -37.59 15.85
CA HIS A 196 6.05 -38.27 17.05
C HIS A 196 7.13 -38.41 18.14
N ALA A 197 8.37 -38.71 17.75
CA ALA A 197 9.48 -38.86 18.69
C ALA A 197 9.84 -37.55 19.42
N THR A 198 9.44 -36.37 18.90
CA THR A 198 9.63 -35.09 19.60
C THR A 198 8.77 -34.93 20.87
N GLY A 199 7.79 -35.80 21.09
CA GLY A 199 6.84 -35.73 22.20
C GLY A 199 5.88 -34.54 22.17
N LYS A 200 5.83 -33.79 21.05
CA LYS A 200 4.87 -32.69 20.88
C LYS A 200 3.51 -33.21 20.43
N GLN A 201 2.46 -32.46 20.76
CA GLN A 201 1.11 -32.78 20.26
C GLN A 201 1.06 -32.71 18.73
N ILE A 202 0.51 -33.73 18.12
CA ILE A 202 0.28 -33.82 16.67
C ILE A 202 -1.23 -33.96 16.45
N GLU A 203 -1.76 -33.05 15.64
CA GLU A 203 -3.14 -33.05 15.16
C GLU A 203 -3.16 -33.42 13.69
N GLU A 204 -4.28 -33.96 13.21
CA GLU A 204 -4.43 -34.32 11.81
C GLU A 204 -5.68 -33.71 11.21
N THR A 205 -5.57 -33.24 9.97
CA THR A 205 -6.72 -32.73 9.21
C THR A 205 -6.56 -33.04 7.72
N THR A 206 -7.64 -32.98 6.99
CA THR A 206 -7.57 -33.06 5.52
C THR A 206 -7.22 -31.70 4.90
N TYR A 207 -7.79 -30.61 5.40
CA TYR A 207 -7.68 -29.26 4.86
C TYR A 207 -7.19 -28.30 5.94
N ALA A 208 -6.09 -27.60 5.67
CA ALA A 208 -5.53 -26.63 6.59
C ALA A 208 -5.52 -25.22 5.97
N GLY A 209 -6.02 -24.23 6.71
CA GLY A 209 -5.89 -22.81 6.39
C GLY A 209 -4.76 -22.17 7.19
N ILE A 210 -3.84 -21.49 6.53
CA ILE A 210 -2.73 -20.76 7.16
C ILE A 210 -2.96 -19.25 7.05
N GLY A 211 -3.19 -18.63 8.22
CA GLY A 211 -3.67 -17.27 8.34
C GLY A 211 -5.21 -17.21 8.33
N GLY A 212 -5.83 -16.83 9.44
CA GLY A 212 -7.29 -16.78 9.60
C GLY A 212 -7.92 -15.46 9.15
N GLY A 213 -7.32 -14.78 8.17
CA GLY A 213 -7.88 -13.58 7.56
C GLY A 213 -8.97 -13.88 6.53
N MET A 214 -9.49 -12.83 5.89
CA MET A 214 -10.59 -12.92 4.92
C MET A 214 -10.31 -13.90 3.77
N GLY A 215 -9.07 -14.04 3.32
CA GLY A 215 -8.74 -15.00 2.25
C GLY A 215 -9.00 -16.43 2.63
N THR A 216 -8.56 -16.88 3.79
CA THR A 216 -8.85 -18.21 4.32
C THR A 216 -10.32 -18.36 4.68
N PHE A 217 -10.96 -17.33 5.20
CA PHE A 217 -12.39 -17.37 5.50
C PHE A 217 -13.23 -17.67 4.26
N VAL A 218 -13.01 -16.95 3.17
CA VAL A 218 -13.71 -17.19 1.89
C VAL A 218 -13.41 -18.58 1.35
N TRP A 219 -12.17 -19.04 1.48
CA TRP A 219 -11.80 -20.39 1.05
C TRP A 219 -12.52 -21.47 1.87
N VAL A 220 -12.55 -21.33 3.21
CA VAL A 220 -13.27 -22.24 4.09
C VAL A 220 -14.77 -22.24 3.78
N ASP A 221 -15.39 -21.06 3.63
CA ASP A 221 -16.80 -20.96 3.23
C ASP A 221 -17.05 -21.68 1.88
N THR A 222 -16.17 -21.47 0.91
CA THR A 222 -16.28 -22.13 -0.40
C THR A 222 -16.19 -23.66 -0.29
N ILE A 223 -15.17 -24.21 0.39
CA ILE A 223 -15.03 -25.67 0.49
C ILE A 223 -16.10 -26.32 1.37
N ARG A 224 -16.59 -25.61 2.41
CA ARG A 224 -17.75 -26.02 3.20
C ARG A 224 -18.99 -26.12 2.32
N THR A 225 -19.24 -25.10 1.51
CA THR A 225 -20.36 -25.08 0.56
C THR A 225 -20.20 -26.18 -0.51
N CYS A 226 -18.97 -26.51 -0.91
CA CYS A 226 -18.66 -27.65 -1.79
C CYS A 226 -18.80 -29.03 -1.12
N GLY A 227 -19.17 -29.10 0.17
CA GLY A 227 -19.51 -30.35 0.89
C GLY A 227 -18.44 -30.88 1.83
N VAL A 228 -17.34 -30.13 2.08
CA VAL A 228 -16.31 -30.56 3.05
C VAL A 228 -16.87 -30.37 4.47
N PRO A 229 -16.91 -31.41 5.32
CA PRO A 229 -17.37 -31.29 6.70
C PRO A 229 -16.34 -30.51 7.53
N ARG A 230 -16.81 -29.74 8.54
CA ARG A 230 -15.96 -28.88 9.37
C ARG A 230 -14.87 -29.65 10.12
N GLU A 231 -15.16 -30.89 10.52
CA GLU A 231 -14.24 -31.78 11.24
C GLU A 231 -12.98 -32.14 10.41
N GLN A 232 -13.00 -31.89 9.11
CA GLN A 232 -11.87 -32.10 8.20
C GLN A 232 -11.11 -30.82 7.88
N ILE A 233 -11.43 -29.71 8.55
CA ILE A 233 -10.83 -28.40 8.32
C ILE A 233 -10.20 -27.90 9.62
N ALA A 234 -8.95 -27.41 9.55
CA ALA A 234 -8.31 -26.70 10.64
C ALA A 234 -7.71 -25.40 10.10
N VAL A 235 -7.87 -24.30 10.82
CA VAL A 235 -7.32 -22.99 10.48
C VAL A 235 -6.38 -22.54 11.58
N ILE A 236 -5.12 -22.21 11.26
CA ILE A 236 -4.18 -21.68 12.24
C ILE A 236 -4.06 -20.17 12.06
N SER A 237 -4.33 -19.40 13.12
CA SER A 237 -4.34 -17.93 13.09
C SER A 237 -4.03 -17.31 14.44
N LEU A 238 -3.48 -16.09 14.43
CA LEU A 238 -3.40 -15.20 15.58
C LEU A 238 -4.64 -14.29 15.71
N GLU A 239 -5.54 -14.31 14.73
CA GLU A 239 -6.78 -13.54 14.77
C GLU A 239 -7.95 -14.49 15.08
N THR A 240 -8.78 -14.10 16.03
CA THR A 240 -9.99 -14.84 16.37
C THR A 240 -11.12 -14.58 15.37
N LYS A 241 -11.19 -13.35 14.82
CA LYS A 241 -12.17 -12.98 13.80
C LYS A 241 -11.54 -12.91 12.41
N PRO A 242 -12.20 -13.42 11.36
CA PRO A 242 -11.64 -13.45 10.01
C PRO A 242 -11.39 -12.06 9.41
N TYR A 243 -12.00 -11.02 9.95
CA TYR A 243 -11.82 -9.62 9.56
C TYR A 243 -11.02 -8.78 10.57
N GLY A 244 -10.53 -9.36 11.68
CA GLY A 244 -9.90 -8.60 12.78
C GLY A 244 -8.78 -7.69 12.33
N ARG A 245 -7.84 -8.20 11.54
CA ARG A 245 -6.76 -7.40 10.96
C ARG A 245 -7.29 -6.32 10.00
N TYR A 246 -8.23 -6.66 9.13
CA TYR A 246 -8.81 -5.69 8.19
C TYR A 246 -9.56 -4.58 8.93
N GLN A 247 -10.27 -4.90 10.01
CA GLN A 247 -10.96 -3.93 10.86
C GLN A 247 -9.97 -2.95 11.50
N ARG A 248 -8.79 -3.44 11.98
CA ARG A 248 -7.72 -2.55 12.47
C ARG A 248 -7.19 -1.63 11.36
N LEU A 249 -6.92 -2.17 10.17
CA LEU A 249 -6.48 -1.37 9.03
C LEU A 249 -7.54 -0.33 8.63
N CYS A 250 -8.82 -0.69 8.61
CA CYS A 250 -9.92 0.25 8.37
C CYS A 250 -9.95 1.37 9.42
N ARG A 251 -9.92 1.02 10.72
CA ARG A 251 -9.90 2.00 11.80
C ARG A 251 -8.73 2.98 11.66
N ASN A 252 -7.52 2.46 11.46
CA ASN A 252 -6.33 3.29 11.33
C ASN A 252 -6.38 4.16 10.08
N SER A 253 -6.86 3.65 8.94
CA SER A 253 -7.04 4.42 7.72
C SER A 253 -8.31 5.29 7.69
N GLN A 254 -8.86 5.59 8.88
CA GLN A 254 -9.98 6.50 9.06
C GLN A 254 -11.30 6.02 8.41
N ILE A 255 -11.54 4.71 8.41
CA ILE A 255 -12.81 4.10 8.00
C ILE A 255 -13.50 3.57 9.27
N PRO A 256 -14.22 4.41 10.03
CA PRO A 256 -14.98 3.96 11.20
C PRO A 256 -16.14 3.05 10.77
N PRO A 257 -16.81 2.34 11.70
CA PRO A 257 -17.86 1.37 11.40
C PRO A 257 -19.01 1.90 10.51
N HIS A 258 -19.38 3.17 10.68
CA HIS A 258 -20.47 3.82 9.91
C HIS A 258 -20.02 4.31 8.51
N GLU A 259 -18.70 4.37 8.26
CA GLU A 259 -18.16 4.83 6.98
C GLU A 259 -18.21 3.70 5.95
N ARG A 260 -18.28 4.08 4.69
CA ARG A 260 -18.25 3.15 3.56
C ARG A 260 -16.83 2.71 3.26
N ILE A 261 -16.63 1.41 3.02
CA ILE A 261 -15.36 0.92 2.50
C ILE A 261 -15.06 1.55 1.15
N ARG A 262 -13.78 1.61 0.75
CA ARG A 262 -13.36 2.30 -0.48
C ARG A 262 -13.26 1.39 -1.70
N SER A 263 -13.49 0.10 -1.53
CA SER A 263 -13.55 -0.84 -2.63
C SER A 263 -14.81 -0.61 -3.47
N GLY A 264 -14.64 -0.54 -4.78
CA GLY A 264 -15.74 -0.37 -5.73
C GLY A 264 -16.48 -1.66 -6.05
N SER A 265 -16.63 -2.57 -5.10
CA SER A 265 -17.29 -3.85 -5.29
C SER A 265 -18.39 -4.07 -4.28
N ASP A 266 -19.56 -4.52 -4.76
CA ASP A 266 -20.64 -5.02 -3.93
C ASP A 266 -20.35 -6.43 -3.37
N SER A 267 -19.36 -7.12 -3.91
CA SER A 267 -18.94 -8.44 -3.43
C SER A 267 -18.26 -8.33 -2.08
N CYS A 268 -18.64 -9.20 -1.16
CA CYS A 268 -18.10 -9.26 0.19
C CYS A 268 -17.69 -10.68 0.53
N PRO A 269 -16.74 -10.87 1.46
CA PRO A 269 -16.19 -12.18 1.78
C PRO A 269 -17.20 -13.23 2.26
N ASP A 270 -18.34 -12.81 2.75
CA ASP A 270 -19.44 -13.67 3.19
C ASP A 270 -20.44 -14.02 2.07
N ASN A 271 -20.16 -13.63 0.83
CA ASN A 271 -21.08 -13.78 -0.29
C ASN A 271 -20.38 -14.41 -1.49
N ILE A 272 -20.11 -15.68 -1.42
CA ILE A 272 -19.44 -16.45 -2.49
C ILE A 272 -20.23 -16.46 -3.83
N TRP A 273 -21.51 -16.08 -3.79
CA TRP A 273 -22.41 -16.10 -4.95
C TRP A 273 -22.32 -14.81 -5.78
N GLY A 274 -21.58 -13.78 -5.31
CA GLY A 274 -21.55 -12.48 -5.97
C GLY A 274 -22.92 -11.77 -6.01
N TRP A 275 -23.82 -12.11 -5.09
CA TRP A 275 -25.16 -11.55 -5.02
C TRP A 275 -25.13 -10.12 -4.45
N PRO A 276 -25.84 -9.14 -5.01
CA PRO A 276 -25.83 -7.75 -4.55
C PRO A 276 -26.59 -7.55 -3.22
N GLY A 277 -26.44 -8.49 -2.28
CA GLY A 277 -27.21 -8.57 -1.05
C GLY A 277 -27.02 -7.39 -0.11
N TYR A 278 -25.85 -6.75 -0.12
CA TYR A 278 -25.61 -5.55 0.71
C TYR A 278 -26.43 -4.37 0.24
N ALA A 279 -26.39 -4.07 -1.06
CA ALA A 279 -27.15 -2.97 -1.66
C ALA A 279 -28.66 -3.19 -1.53
N LEU A 280 -29.13 -4.41 -1.76
CA LEU A 280 -30.54 -4.77 -1.62
C LEU A 280 -31.03 -4.67 -0.17
N ARG A 281 -30.24 -5.14 0.81
CA ARG A 281 -30.58 -5.00 2.24
C ARG A 281 -30.59 -3.55 2.68
N GLU A 282 -29.60 -2.76 2.25
CA GLU A 282 -29.57 -1.31 2.56
C GLU A 282 -30.75 -0.59 1.93
N SER A 283 -31.09 -0.89 0.66
CA SER A 283 -32.28 -0.37 0.00
C SER A 283 -33.56 -0.68 0.78
N ALA A 284 -33.76 -1.95 1.14
CA ALA A 284 -34.94 -2.36 1.93
C ALA A 284 -35.02 -1.64 3.28
N THR A 285 -33.90 -1.50 3.98
CA THR A 285 -33.84 -0.78 5.27
C THR A 285 -34.22 0.70 5.08
N LYS A 286 -33.67 1.37 4.05
CA LYS A 286 -33.98 2.78 3.75
C LYS A 286 -35.43 2.99 3.35
N LEU A 287 -36.00 2.10 2.56
CA LEU A 287 -37.43 2.15 2.21
C LEU A 287 -38.31 1.97 3.44
N ALA A 288 -37.97 1.01 4.32
CA ALA A 288 -38.71 0.78 5.57
C ALA A 288 -38.62 1.96 6.57
N SER A 289 -37.51 2.71 6.57
CA SER A 289 -37.33 3.93 7.37
C SER A 289 -37.94 5.19 6.77
N GLY A 290 -38.61 5.10 5.60
CA GLY A 290 -39.21 6.24 4.92
C GLY A 290 -38.24 7.06 4.07
N GLU A 291 -36.96 6.67 3.96
CA GLU A 291 -35.97 7.31 3.10
C GLU A 291 -36.08 6.82 1.66
N ILE A 292 -37.22 7.08 1.02
CA ILE A 292 -37.58 6.52 -0.30
C ILE A 292 -36.51 6.83 -1.35
N GLY A 293 -36.03 8.08 -1.41
CA GLY A 293 -35.01 8.48 -2.39
C GLY A 293 -33.70 7.72 -2.25
N SER A 294 -33.23 7.50 -1.02
CA SER A 294 -32.02 6.71 -0.74
C SER A 294 -32.20 5.23 -1.08
N GLY A 295 -33.35 4.67 -0.74
CA GLY A 295 -33.69 3.29 -1.07
C GLY A 295 -33.74 3.04 -2.59
N LEU A 296 -34.39 3.90 -3.34
CA LEU A 296 -34.45 3.83 -4.81
C LEU A 296 -33.07 4.07 -5.45
N LYS A 297 -32.24 4.93 -4.88
CA LYS A 297 -30.85 5.12 -5.33
C LYS A 297 -30.05 3.81 -5.25
N HIS A 298 -30.15 3.07 -4.15
CA HIS A 298 -29.43 1.79 -4.01
C HIS A 298 -29.96 0.73 -4.97
N LEU A 299 -31.27 0.66 -5.21
CA LEU A 299 -31.83 -0.21 -6.26
C LEU A 299 -31.31 0.18 -7.65
N TRP A 300 -31.28 1.47 -7.96
CA TRP A 300 -30.71 1.96 -9.22
C TRP A 300 -29.23 1.57 -9.37
N GLN A 301 -28.43 1.71 -8.32
CA GLN A 301 -27.02 1.30 -8.32
C GLN A 301 -26.85 -0.20 -8.64
N VAL A 302 -27.72 -1.06 -8.10
CA VAL A 302 -27.69 -2.51 -8.38
C VAL A 302 -27.88 -2.82 -9.86
N PHE A 303 -28.82 -2.14 -10.53
CA PHE A 303 -29.20 -2.45 -11.92
C PHE A 303 -28.40 -1.66 -12.96
N SER A 304 -27.88 -0.49 -12.62
CA SER A 304 -27.20 0.41 -13.56
C SER A 304 -25.68 0.52 -13.35
N GLU A 305 -25.13 0.00 -12.24
CA GLU A 305 -23.70 -0.24 -12.14
C GLU A 305 -23.32 -1.32 -13.19
N PRO A 306 -22.26 -1.20 -13.93
CA PRO A 306 -21.15 -0.26 -13.80
C PRO A 306 -21.21 0.93 -14.78
N VAL A 307 -22.30 1.15 -15.50
CA VAL A 307 -22.32 2.04 -16.67
C VAL A 307 -22.90 3.41 -16.37
N LEU A 308 -23.98 3.48 -15.57
CA LEU A 308 -24.80 4.69 -15.42
C LEU A 308 -24.89 5.23 -13.99
N ALA A 309 -24.38 4.51 -13.00
CA ALA A 309 -24.51 4.89 -11.59
C ALA A 309 -23.17 4.98 -10.87
N ASP A 310 -23.14 5.74 -9.78
CA ASP A 310 -22.05 5.69 -8.81
C ASP A 310 -21.89 4.27 -8.25
N THR A 311 -20.65 3.82 -8.10
CA THR A 311 -20.35 2.49 -7.55
C THR A 311 -20.87 2.37 -6.12
N TYR A 312 -21.68 1.35 -5.85
CA TYR A 312 -22.09 1.01 -4.49
C TYR A 312 -20.91 0.51 -3.67
N THR A 313 -20.77 1.03 -2.46
CA THR A 313 -19.79 0.57 -1.47
C THR A 313 -20.50 0.38 -0.13
N PRO A 314 -20.42 -0.82 0.50
CA PRO A 314 -21.13 -1.07 1.76
C PRO A 314 -20.47 -0.35 2.94
N GLN A 315 -21.25 -0.10 4.00
CA GLN A 315 -20.70 0.36 5.27
C GLN A 315 -19.86 -0.74 5.92
N ALA A 316 -18.73 -0.35 6.54
CA ALA A 316 -17.79 -1.30 7.16
C ALA A 316 -18.47 -2.19 8.22
N GLN A 317 -19.32 -1.61 9.08
CA GLN A 317 -20.08 -2.37 10.09
C GLN A 317 -20.99 -3.44 9.49
N ASN A 318 -21.60 -3.16 8.33
CA ASN A 318 -22.49 -4.13 7.67
C ASN A 318 -21.72 -5.32 7.13
N VAL A 319 -20.49 -5.08 6.60
CA VAL A 319 -19.58 -6.13 6.15
C VAL A 319 -19.18 -7.01 7.33
N PHE A 320 -18.73 -6.42 8.44
CA PHE A 320 -18.28 -7.19 9.61
C PHE A 320 -19.41 -7.98 10.25
N ALA A 321 -20.59 -7.37 10.42
CA ALA A 321 -21.77 -8.07 10.95
C ALA A 321 -22.22 -9.23 10.05
N SER A 322 -22.06 -9.07 8.72
CA SER A 322 -22.38 -10.12 7.78
C SER A 322 -21.39 -11.27 7.85
N MET A 323 -20.09 -10.97 7.98
CA MET A 323 -19.07 -11.98 8.20
C MET A 323 -19.24 -12.74 9.53
N ASP A 324 -19.65 -12.05 10.60
CA ASP A 324 -19.98 -12.74 11.88
C ASP A 324 -21.14 -13.73 11.72
N ARG A 325 -22.19 -13.39 10.96
CA ARG A 325 -23.30 -14.32 10.65
C ARG A 325 -22.81 -15.51 9.84
N GLU A 326 -22.00 -15.25 8.82
CA GLU A 326 -21.47 -16.29 7.95
C GLU A 326 -20.48 -17.19 8.69
N ALA A 327 -19.62 -16.63 9.55
CA ALA A 327 -18.72 -17.38 10.41
C ALA A 327 -19.48 -18.39 11.29
N LYS A 328 -20.58 -17.92 11.90
CA LYS A 328 -21.47 -18.80 12.67
C LYS A 328 -22.13 -19.86 11.81
N ARG A 329 -22.61 -19.50 10.60
CA ARG A 329 -23.26 -20.45 9.66
C ARG A 329 -22.35 -21.58 9.26
N ILE A 330 -21.06 -21.31 8.94
CA ILE A 330 -20.10 -22.31 8.50
C ILE A 330 -19.39 -23.06 9.65
N GLY A 331 -19.57 -22.62 10.91
CA GLY A 331 -18.90 -23.21 12.08
C GLY A 331 -17.43 -22.80 12.19
N TRP A 332 -17.09 -21.53 11.88
CA TRP A 332 -15.72 -21.03 11.83
C TRP A 332 -14.93 -21.24 13.13
N ASP A 333 -15.53 -20.93 14.28
CA ASP A 333 -14.86 -20.99 15.57
C ASP A 333 -14.44 -22.42 15.96
N GLU A 334 -15.14 -23.43 15.45
CA GLU A 334 -14.84 -24.85 15.69
C GLU A 334 -13.65 -25.36 14.87
N MET A 335 -13.31 -24.65 13.80
CA MET A 335 -12.19 -24.97 12.90
C MET A 335 -10.92 -24.16 13.24
N LEU A 336 -11.03 -23.15 14.11
CA LEU A 336 -9.97 -22.19 14.39
C LEU A 336 -9.04 -22.67 15.53
N ASN A 337 -7.75 -22.79 15.22
CA ASN A 337 -6.65 -23.03 16.15
C ASN A 337 -5.86 -21.73 16.36
N TYR A 338 -5.88 -21.19 17.56
CA TYR A 338 -5.11 -19.98 17.86
C TYR A 338 -3.62 -20.32 17.91
N GLY A 339 -2.81 -19.68 17.07
CA GLY A 339 -1.38 -19.95 17.02
C GLY A 339 -0.67 -19.31 15.84
N ARG A 340 0.66 -19.29 15.93
CA ARG A 340 1.57 -18.79 14.89
C ARG A 340 2.28 -19.95 14.20
N VAL A 341 2.10 -20.07 12.88
CA VAL A 341 2.85 -21.03 12.06
C VAL A 341 4.33 -20.61 12.01
N ARG A 342 5.22 -21.57 12.24
CA ARG A 342 6.68 -21.40 12.27
C ARG A 342 7.37 -22.01 11.07
N GLY A 343 6.82 -23.07 10.49
CA GLY A 343 7.36 -23.74 9.32
C GLY A 343 6.41 -24.75 8.73
N ILE A 344 6.58 -25.05 7.46
CA ILE A 344 5.83 -26.09 6.74
C ILE A 344 6.83 -26.93 5.97
N ARG A 345 6.73 -28.27 6.08
CA ARG A 345 7.55 -29.21 5.30
C ARG A 345 6.68 -30.31 4.69
N LYS A 346 7.13 -30.86 3.57
CA LYS A 346 6.58 -32.09 3.00
C LYS A 346 6.88 -33.24 3.96
N THR A 347 5.97 -34.21 4.07
CA THR A 347 6.20 -35.43 4.85
C THR A 347 6.51 -36.63 3.96
N ASP A 348 7.11 -37.64 4.55
CA ASP A 348 7.41 -38.94 3.88
C ASP A 348 6.16 -39.70 3.47
N ASP A 349 5.03 -39.50 4.16
CA ASP A 349 3.74 -40.12 3.88
C ASP A 349 2.86 -39.38 2.87
N GLY A 350 3.41 -38.38 2.19
CA GLY A 350 2.70 -37.62 1.15
C GLY A 350 1.76 -36.51 1.66
N ARG A 351 1.94 -36.08 2.93
CA ARG A 351 1.21 -34.94 3.54
C ARG A 351 2.15 -33.73 3.73
N TYR A 352 1.73 -32.80 4.55
CA TYR A 352 2.54 -31.66 5.04
C TYR A 352 2.52 -31.63 6.56
N ALA A 353 3.68 -31.38 7.16
CA ALA A 353 3.82 -31.05 8.56
C ALA A 353 3.86 -29.52 8.75
N ILE A 354 2.95 -29.01 9.53
CA ILE A 354 2.83 -27.59 9.89
C ILE A 354 3.24 -27.46 11.34
N ALA A 355 4.39 -26.83 11.60
CA ALA A 355 4.84 -26.52 12.95
C ALA A 355 4.25 -25.18 13.39
N TYR A 356 3.59 -25.11 14.55
CA TYR A 356 3.01 -23.89 15.05
C TYR A 356 3.14 -23.76 16.56
N SER A 357 3.12 -22.50 17.04
CA SER A 357 3.25 -22.16 18.46
C SER A 357 1.99 -21.48 18.94
N VAL A 358 1.45 -21.94 20.05
CA VAL A 358 0.30 -21.37 20.74
C VAL A 358 0.84 -20.48 21.88
N PRO A 359 0.57 -19.17 21.87
CA PRO A 359 0.91 -18.29 23.00
C PRO A 359 0.19 -18.71 24.27
N THR A 360 0.91 -18.79 25.39
CA THR A 360 0.33 -19.09 26.71
C THR A 360 0.55 -17.90 27.64
N PRO A 361 -0.45 -17.50 28.47
CA PRO A 361 -0.40 -16.25 29.22
C PRO A 361 0.76 -16.12 30.22
N ASN A 362 1.31 -17.23 30.74
CA ASN A 362 2.28 -17.21 31.85
C ASN A 362 3.55 -18.05 31.62
N SER A 363 3.79 -18.52 30.40
CA SER A 363 4.93 -19.41 30.15
C SER A 363 5.42 -19.33 28.70
N SER A 364 6.48 -20.08 28.38
CA SER A 364 6.94 -20.31 27.03
C SER A 364 5.80 -20.86 26.16
N SER A 365 5.68 -20.40 24.91
CA SER A 365 4.70 -20.87 23.94
C SER A 365 4.64 -22.39 23.87
N GLU A 366 3.45 -22.95 23.84
CA GLU A 366 3.25 -24.37 23.56
C GLU A 366 3.47 -24.64 22.06
N HIS A 367 4.22 -25.68 21.75
CA HIS A 367 4.59 -26.06 20.38
C HIS A 367 3.85 -27.32 19.94
N ARG A 368 3.24 -27.27 18.75
CA ARG A 368 2.43 -28.36 18.20
C ARG A 368 2.70 -28.56 16.71
N TYR A 369 2.31 -29.71 16.20
CA TYR A 369 2.30 -30.00 14.77
C TYR A 369 0.85 -30.27 14.30
N LEU A 370 0.57 -29.85 13.08
CA LEU A 370 -0.64 -30.22 12.34
C LEU A 370 -0.23 -30.91 11.05
N LEU A 371 -0.67 -32.14 10.85
CA LEU A 371 -0.49 -32.88 9.60
C LEU A 371 -1.71 -32.62 8.69
N ALA A 372 -1.48 -32.13 7.49
CA ALA A 372 -2.53 -31.79 6.55
C ALA A 372 -2.22 -32.27 5.13
N LYS A 373 -3.27 -32.59 4.37
CA LYS A 373 -3.12 -33.02 2.96
C LYS A 373 -3.23 -31.85 1.99
N TYR A 374 -4.12 -30.92 2.26
CA TYR A 374 -4.35 -29.74 1.44
C TYR A 374 -4.20 -28.49 2.28
N ILE A 375 -3.41 -27.53 1.78
CA ILE A 375 -3.13 -26.29 2.52
C ILE A 375 -3.58 -25.10 1.68
N HIS A 376 -4.17 -24.11 2.33
CA HIS A 376 -4.43 -22.78 1.78
C HIS A 376 -3.62 -21.72 2.53
N LEU A 377 -2.72 -21.02 1.81
CA LEU A 377 -1.87 -19.95 2.35
C LEU A 377 -2.50 -18.58 2.05
N ALA A 378 -2.94 -17.88 3.08
CA ALA A 378 -3.45 -16.51 2.97
C ALA A 378 -2.89 -15.63 4.10
N THR A 379 -1.57 -15.43 4.08
CA THR A 379 -0.84 -14.72 5.13
C THR A 379 -1.05 -13.20 5.13
N GLY A 380 -1.64 -12.64 4.06
CA GLY A 380 -1.89 -11.20 3.92
C GLY A 380 -0.62 -10.37 3.72
N TYR A 381 -0.69 -9.07 3.99
CA TYR A 381 0.45 -8.16 3.91
C TYR A 381 1.41 -8.38 5.10
N PRO A 382 2.72 -8.56 4.89
CA PRO A 382 3.65 -8.79 6.00
C PRO A 382 3.90 -7.54 6.83
N ALA A 383 3.87 -6.34 6.23
CA ALA A 383 4.29 -5.12 6.88
C ALA A 383 3.56 -3.86 6.35
N ILE A 384 3.66 -2.77 7.10
CA ILE A 384 3.35 -1.42 6.63
C ILE A 384 4.55 -0.91 5.83
N ARG A 385 4.29 -0.41 4.61
CA ARG A 385 5.33 0.21 3.79
C ARG A 385 5.45 1.69 4.12
N PHE A 386 6.65 2.13 4.41
CA PHE A 386 7.01 3.54 4.47
C PHE A 386 7.80 3.95 3.23
N LEU A 387 7.63 5.20 2.82
CA LEU A 387 8.54 5.81 1.85
C LEU A 387 9.94 5.93 2.47
N PRO A 388 11.02 5.67 1.70
CA PRO A 388 12.39 5.64 2.25
C PRO A 388 12.80 6.93 2.97
N ASP A 389 12.43 8.09 2.44
CA ASP A 389 12.70 9.40 3.03
C ASP A 389 12.00 9.59 4.39
N LEU A 390 10.79 9.07 4.56
CA LEU A 390 10.04 9.13 5.82
C LEU A 390 10.57 8.12 6.85
N GLN A 391 10.94 6.94 6.39
CA GLN A 391 11.55 5.91 7.24
C GLN A 391 12.91 6.41 7.79
N GLU A 392 13.73 6.99 6.91
CA GLU A 392 15.02 7.57 7.30
C GLU A 392 14.85 8.72 8.31
N TYR A 393 13.89 9.62 8.08
CA TYR A 393 13.58 10.70 9.02
C TYR A 393 13.21 10.14 10.39
N ARG A 394 12.27 9.19 10.45
CA ARG A 394 11.82 8.57 11.71
C ARG A 394 12.97 7.86 12.44
N ALA A 395 13.82 7.13 11.71
CA ALA A 395 14.98 6.44 12.28
C ALA A 395 16.00 7.41 12.90
N LYS A 396 16.23 8.56 12.23
CA LYS A 396 17.20 9.58 12.70
C LYS A 396 16.66 10.41 13.87
N THR A 397 15.37 10.69 13.91
CA THR A 397 14.81 11.70 14.83
C THR A 397 14.02 11.10 15.99
N GLY A 398 13.53 9.86 15.86
CA GLY A 398 12.57 9.27 16.79
C GLY A 398 11.18 9.93 16.75
N ASP A 399 10.90 10.74 15.73
CA ASP A 399 9.61 11.44 15.61
C ASP A 399 8.56 10.56 14.91
N PHE A 400 7.87 9.75 15.70
CA PHE A 400 6.76 8.90 15.28
C PHE A 400 5.39 9.61 15.35
N LYS A 401 5.36 10.89 15.76
CA LYS A 401 4.12 11.65 15.94
C LYS A 401 3.82 12.58 14.79
N SER A 402 4.84 13.25 14.25
CA SER A 402 4.64 14.22 13.16
C SER A 402 4.68 13.56 11.78
N VAL A 403 5.38 12.42 11.65
CA VAL A 403 5.44 11.62 10.42
C VAL A 403 4.81 10.26 10.69
N VAL A 404 3.64 10.02 10.14
CA VAL A 404 2.83 8.83 10.40
C VAL A 404 2.47 8.10 9.11
N ASN A 405 2.13 6.80 9.24
CA ASN A 405 1.54 6.04 8.14
C ASN A 405 0.02 5.95 8.30
N ALA A 406 -0.70 6.00 7.21
CA ALA A 406 -2.16 5.89 7.21
C ALA A 406 -2.70 4.57 7.79
N TYR A 407 -1.86 3.56 7.92
CA TYR A 407 -2.22 2.26 8.52
C TYR A 407 -1.76 2.09 9.98
N GLU A 408 -1.04 3.08 10.54
CA GLU A 408 -0.75 3.16 11.98
C GLU A 408 -1.88 3.90 12.72
N GLU A 409 -1.89 3.80 14.03
CA GLU A 409 -2.73 4.65 14.88
C GLU A 409 -2.19 6.09 14.86
N HIS A 410 -2.99 7.04 14.40
CA HIS A 410 -2.59 8.44 14.24
C HIS A 410 -3.73 9.45 14.51
N GLU A 411 -4.70 9.08 15.34
CA GLU A 411 -5.84 9.96 15.67
C GLU A 411 -5.40 11.28 16.34
N HIS A 412 -4.22 11.29 16.98
CA HIS A 412 -3.65 12.51 17.57
C HIS A 412 -3.39 13.61 16.54
N VAL A 413 -3.08 13.25 15.27
CA VAL A 413 -2.87 14.21 14.17
C VAL A 413 -4.16 15.01 13.93
N TYR A 414 -5.29 14.31 13.83
CA TYR A 414 -6.59 14.94 13.57
C TYR A 414 -7.05 15.81 14.74
N LYS A 415 -6.86 15.32 15.98
CA LYS A 415 -7.18 16.10 17.19
C LYS A 415 -6.37 17.39 17.28
N GLN A 416 -5.08 17.33 16.99
CA GLN A 416 -4.22 18.51 17.00
C GLN A 416 -4.59 19.49 15.88
N LEU A 417 -4.82 19.01 14.65
CA LEU A 417 -5.25 19.86 13.54
C LEU A 417 -6.63 20.50 13.81
N ALA A 418 -7.57 19.77 14.39
CA ALA A 418 -8.88 20.32 14.75
C ALA A 418 -8.76 21.48 15.77
N SER A 419 -7.85 21.36 16.75
CA SER A 419 -7.68 22.37 17.80
C SER A 419 -6.82 23.57 17.39
N GLN A 420 -5.75 23.34 16.61
CA GLN A 420 -4.71 24.34 16.32
C GLN A 420 -4.64 24.78 14.86
N GLY A 421 -5.33 24.08 13.96
CA GLY A 421 -5.11 24.24 12.52
C GLY A 421 -3.74 23.71 12.10
N GLY A 422 -3.28 24.09 10.91
CA GLY A 422 -1.95 23.76 10.43
C GLY A 422 -1.92 23.20 9.01
N ILE A 423 -0.74 22.79 8.58
CA ILE A 423 -0.49 22.25 7.24
C ILE A 423 -0.17 20.76 7.35
N VAL A 424 -0.87 19.94 6.58
CA VAL A 424 -0.61 18.52 6.50
C VAL A 424 -0.25 18.10 5.07
N ILE A 425 0.85 17.36 4.91
CA ILE A 425 1.22 16.72 3.66
C ILE A 425 0.65 15.31 3.64
N VAL A 426 -0.15 14.97 2.62
CA VAL A 426 -0.58 13.60 2.34
C VAL A 426 0.24 13.06 1.17
N ARG A 427 0.96 11.95 1.39
CA ARG A 427 1.77 11.28 0.37
C ARG A 427 0.96 10.13 -0.24
N GLY A 428 0.69 10.20 -1.54
CA GLY A 428 -0.06 9.18 -2.26
C GLY A 428 -1.34 9.66 -2.91
N ARG A 429 -1.90 8.81 -3.80
CA ARG A 429 -3.17 9.05 -4.53
C ARG A 429 -4.02 7.79 -4.67
N GLY A 430 -3.82 6.83 -3.78
CA GLY A 430 -4.60 5.59 -3.75
C GLY A 430 -5.89 5.71 -2.94
N ILE A 431 -6.55 4.56 -2.75
CA ILE A 431 -7.82 4.44 -2.02
C ILE A 431 -7.72 5.06 -0.61
N VAL A 432 -6.65 4.76 0.13
CA VAL A 432 -6.47 5.25 1.49
C VAL A 432 -6.25 6.75 1.53
N ALA A 433 -5.44 7.29 0.59
CA ALA A 433 -5.25 8.73 0.49
C ALA A 433 -6.57 9.49 0.31
N SER A 434 -7.52 8.95 -0.49
CA SER A 434 -8.84 9.58 -0.66
C SER A 434 -9.63 9.63 0.65
N ARG A 435 -9.52 8.60 1.51
CA ARG A 435 -10.21 8.61 2.81
C ARG A 435 -9.53 9.55 3.81
N ILE A 436 -8.20 9.57 3.85
CA ILE A 436 -7.46 10.52 4.68
C ILE A 436 -7.84 11.97 4.32
N LEU A 437 -7.92 12.29 3.03
CA LEU A 437 -8.36 13.61 2.55
C LEU A 437 -9.78 13.93 2.98
N GLN A 438 -10.70 12.98 2.90
CA GLN A 438 -12.07 13.18 3.37
C GLN A 438 -12.10 13.42 4.89
N ARG A 439 -11.33 12.66 5.69
CA ARG A 439 -11.22 12.87 7.13
C ARG A 439 -10.65 14.26 7.46
N LEU A 440 -9.62 14.68 6.75
CA LEU A 440 -9.05 16.02 6.90
C LEU A 440 -10.07 17.13 6.56
N HIS A 441 -10.91 16.92 5.54
CA HIS A 441 -12.01 17.83 5.22
C HIS A 441 -13.06 17.86 6.33
N GLU A 442 -13.44 16.72 6.91
CA GLU A 442 -14.39 16.64 8.04
C GLU A 442 -13.92 17.47 9.23
N ILE A 443 -12.63 17.37 9.61
CA ILE A 443 -12.10 18.18 10.71
C ILE A 443 -11.88 19.64 10.32
N ARG A 444 -11.63 19.93 9.03
CA ARG A 444 -11.54 21.31 8.54
C ARG A 444 -12.85 22.09 8.73
N GLN A 445 -14.00 21.42 8.74
CA GLN A 445 -15.28 22.05 9.06
C GLN A 445 -15.32 22.56 10.51
N GLN A 446 -14.48 22.00 11.40
CA GLN A 446 -14.31 22.46 12.79
C GLN A 446 -13.24 23.55 12.89
N ASN A 447 -12.20 23.51 12.04
CA ASN A 447 -11.12 24.49 12.03
C ASN A 447 -10.68 24.80 10.60
N SER A 448 -11.13 25.94 10.06
CA SER A 448 -10.84 26.37 8.68
C SER A 448 -9.36 26.70 8.40
N GLN A 449 -8.50 26.77 9.42
CA GLN A 449 -7.07 27.02 9.28
C GLN A 449 -6.26 25.78 8.85
N ILE A 450 -6.92 24.64 8.61
CA ILE A 450 -6.27 23.43 8.12
C ILE A 450 -6.05 23.57 6.61
N ASN A 451 -4.80 23.40 6.16
CA ASN A 451 -4.42 23.36 4.76
C ASN A 451 -3.81 22.00 4.41
N ILE A 452 -4.17 21.48 3.25
CA ILE A 452 -3.77 20.12 2.82
C ILE A 452 -2.90 20.24 1.58
N ILE A 453 -1.72 19.63 1.60
CA ILE A 453 -0.85 19.49 0.45
C ILE A 453 -0.81 18.00 0.08
N ASN A 454 -1.35 17.66 -1.07
CA ASN A 454 -1.24 16.30 -1.60
C ASN A 454 0.02 16.20 -2.47
N LEU A 455 1.08 15.59 -1.93
CA LEU A 455 2.35 15.46 -2.60
C LEU A 455 2.44 14.13 -3.35
N MET A 456 2.45 14.22 -4.67
CA MET A 456 2.52 13.10 -5.61
C MET A 456 3.89 13.07 -6.30
N GLN A 457 4.35 11.90 -6.72
CA GLN A 457 5.65 11.77 -7.40
C GLN A 457 5.64 12.41 -8.78
N SER A 458 4.55 12.26 -9.53
CA SER A 458 4.42 12.76 -10.90
C SER A 458 2.96 13.06 -11.25
N PRO A 459 2.69 13.95 -12.22
CA PRO A 459 1.35 14.14 -12.76
C PRO A 459 0.77 12.83 -13.33
N LYS A 460 -0.57 12.73 -13.31
CA LYS A 460 -1.34 11.66 -13.93
C LYS A 460 -2.31 12.27 -14.96
N PRO A 461 -1.86 12.62 -16.16
CA PRO A 461 -2.71 13.26 -17.16
C PRO A 461 -3.75 12.32 -17.76
N GLN A 462 -3.44 11.03 -17.80
CA GLN A 462 -4.31 10.00 -18.36
C GLN A 462 -4.35 8.77 -17.47
N GLY A 463 -5.53 8.14 -17.40
CA GLY A 463 -5.73 6.89 -16.68
C GLY A 463 -5.15 5.68 -17.41
N ASN A 464 -4.99 4.60 -16.69
CA ASN A 464 -4.57 3.32 -17.25
C ASN A 464 -5.56 2.88 -18.33
N LYS A 465 -5.02 2.28 -19.40
CA LYS A 465 -5.78 1.84 -20.56
C LYS A 465 -5.57 0.35 -20.82
N PHE A 466 -6.66 -0.34 -21.14
CA PHE A 466 -6.61 -1.72 -21.60
C PHE A 466 -7.59 -1.91 -22.76
N GLY A 467 -7.08 -2.24 -23.94
CA GLY A 467 -7.88 -2.26 -25.17
C GLY A 467 -8.51 -0.88 -25.44
N PHE A 468 -9.82 -0.82 -25.57
CA PHE A 468 -10.58 0.42 -25.74
C PHE A 468 -10.97 1.11 -24.43
N ALA A 469 -10.90 0.39 -23.30
CA ALA A 469 -11.26 0.92 -22.00
C ALA A 469 -10.13 1.76 -21.40
N GLN A 470 -10.45 2.95 -20.92
CA GLN A 470 -9.51 3.84 -20.23
C GLN A 470 -10.13 4.35 -18.94
N ARG A 471 -9.34 4.40 -17.87
CA ARG A 471 -9.77 4.98 -16.62
C ARG A 471 -9.84 6.49 -16.72
N TYR A 472 -10.85 7.05 -16.10
CA TYR A 472 -11.04 8.48 -16.00
C TYR A 472 -10.07 9.11 -14.98
N VAL A 473 -9.56 10.29 -15.29
CA VAL A 473 -8.73 11.10 -14.39
C VAL A 473 -9.34 12.48 -14.23
N GLU A 474 -9.48 12.92 -12.99
CA GLU A 474 -9.90 14.28 -12.64
C GLU A 474 -9.02 14.78 -11.49
N ASN A 475 -8.51 16.00 -11.58
CA ASN A 475 -7.64 16.61 -10.57
C ASN A 475 -6.48 15.67 -10.16
N GLN A 476 -5.82 15.03 -11.12
CA GLN A 476 -4.71 14.08 -10.94
C GLN A 476 -5.08 12.77 -10.22
N TRP A 477 -6.35 12.55 -9.92
CA TRP A 477 -6.86 11.32 -9.35
C TRP A 477 -7.42 10.42 -10.44
N GLU A 478 -7.00 9.15 -10.44
CA GLU A 478 -7.51 8.13 -11.33
C GLU A 478 -8.65 7.38 -10.66
N PHE A 479 -9.78 7.29 -11.33
CA PHE A 479 -10.97 6.64 -10.84
C PHE A 479 -11.19 5.29 -11.50
N GLN A 480 -11.84 4.40 -10.76
CA GLN A 480 -12.36 3.15 -11.28
C GLN A 480 -13.75 3.40 -11.87
N PRO A 481 -13.88 3.62 -13.19
CA PRO A 481 -15.16 4.04 -13.79
C PRO A 481 -16.19 2.91 -13.82
N TYR A 482 -15.72 1.66 -13.83
CA TYR A 482 -16.52 0.45 -13.70
C TYR A 482 -15.68 -0.64 -13.05
N ASN A 483 -16.32 -1.72 -12.66
CA ASN A 483 -15.67 -2.74 -11.85
C ASN A 483 -14.79 -3.66 -12.70
N TRP A 484 -13.56 -3.25 -13.00
CA TRP A 484 -12.56 -4.10 -13.66
C TRP A 484 -12.34 -5.44 -12.97
N PRO A 485 -12.36 -5.53 -11.61
CA PRO A 485 -12.34 -6.82 -10.95
C PRO A 485 -13.42 -7.79 -11.47
N LYS A 486 -14.65 -7.32 -11.66
CA LYS A 486 -15.72 -8.14 -12.26
C LYS A 486 -15.43 -8.47 -13.73
N GLY A 487 -14.88 -7.54 -14.50
CA GLY A 487 -14.53 -7.75 -15.90
C GLY A 487 -13.48 -8.83 -16.13
N THR A 488 -12.60 -9.09 -15.15
CA THR A 488 -11.60 -10.17 -15.23
C THR A 488 -12.07 -11.50 -14.63
N TRP A 489 -13.28 -11.55 -14.07
CA TRP A 489 -13.86 -12.79 -13.50
C TRP A 489 -14.20 -13.84 -14.55
N GLY A 490 -14.59 -13.41 -15.73
CA GLY A 490 -15.03 -14.29 -16.82
C GLY A 490 -14.74 -13.73 -18.21
N GLY A 491 -15.19 -14.43 -19.24
CA GLY A 491 -15.08 -14.01 -20.63
C GLY A 491 -13.64 -13.95 -21.15
N ASP A 492 -13.43 -13.12 -22.17
CA ASP A 492 -12.17 -13.04 -22.90
C ASP A 492 -11.01 -12.56 -22.02
N MET A 493 -11.21 -11.61 -21.12
CA MET A 493 -10.14 -11.12 -20.23
C MET A 493 -9.64 -12.22 -19.30
N ARG A 494 -10.52 -13.07 -18.78
CA ARG A 494 -10.13 -14.25 -18.01
C ARG A 494 -9.33 -15.22 -18.85
N ALA A 495 -9.85 -15.56 -20.04
CA ALA A 495 -9.18 -16.50 -20.95
C ALA A 495 -7.78 -16.00 -21.34
N MET A 496 -7.63 -14.71 -21.64
CA MET A 496 -6.33 -14.09 -21.94
C MET A 496 -5.36 -14.19 -20.75
N LEU A 497 -5.81 -13.90 -19.51
CA LEU A 497 -4.96 -14.00 -18.32
C LEU A 497 -4.58 -15.45 -18.02
N GLU A 498 -5.49 -16.41 -18.18
CA GLU A 498 -5.21 -17.82 -17.94
C GLU A 498 -4.26 -18.42 -18.99
N ALA A 499 -4.32 -17.97 -20.25
CA ALA A 499 -3.46 -18.42 -21.34
C ALA A 499 -2.08 -17.73 -21.37
N ALA A 500 -1.96 -16.56 -20.77
CA ALA A 500 -0.73 -15.77 -20.83
C ALA A 500 0.41 -16.38 -20.01
N SER A 501 1.64 -16.22 -20.51
CA SER A 501 2.87 -16.50 -19.78
C SER A 501 2.98 -15.57 -18.55
N PRO A 502 3.85 -15.87 -17.57
CA PRO A 502 4.10 -14.96 -16.44
C PRO A 502 4.47 -13.54 -16.87
N GLN A 503 5.28 -13.39 -17.93
CA GLN A 503 5.65 -12.09 -18.48
C GLN A 503 4.45 -11.41 -19.16
N GLY A 504 3.65 -12.13 -19.94
CA GLY A 504 2.43 -11.60 -20.56
C GLY A 504 1.40 -11.13 -19.52
N ARG A 505 1.24 -11.87 -18.41
CA ARG A 505 0.42 -11.43 -17.27
C ARG A 505 0.95 -10.14 -16.65
N TYR A 506 2.26 -10.04 -16.47
CA TYR A 506 2.89 -8.83 -15.94
C TYR A 506 2.56 -7.60 -16.81
N GLU A 507 2.68 -7.71 -18.13
CA GLU A 507 2.37 -6.63 -19.07
C GLU A 507 0.90 -6.25 -19.04
N MET A 508 0.00 -7.24 -19.11
CA MET A 508 -1.45 -7.02 -19.05
C MET A 508 -1.89 -6.38 -17.72
N LEU A 509 -1.41 -6.90 -16.59
CA LEU A 509 -1.77 -6.39 -15.27
C LEU A 509 -1.16 -5.00 -15.00
N THR A 510 0.02 -4.71 -15.55
CA THR A 510 0.62 -3.37 -15.52
C THR A 510 -0.22 -2.37 -16.32
N ALA A 511 -0.70 -2.77 -17.50
CA ALA A 511 -1.60 -1.93 -18.31
C ALA A 511 -2.95 -1.68 -17.64
N LEU A 512 -3.55 -2.71 -17.04
CA LEU A 512 -4.78 -2.60 -16.25
C LEU A 512 -4.61 -1.66 -15.05
N GLY A 513 -3.44 -1.70 -14.41
CA GLY A 513 -3.16 -0.97 -13.17
C GLY A 513 -3.85 -1.57 -11.94
N GLY A 514 -3.39 -1.17 -10.76
CA GLY A 514 -3.96 -1.58 -9.47
C GLY A 514 -5.38 -1.04 -9.24
N THR A 515 -6.00 -1.45 -8.14
CA THR A 515 -7.31 -0.94 -7.71
C THR A 515 -7.18 0.54 -7.34
N THR A 516 -8.04 1.38 -7.90
CA THR A 516 -8.09 2.82 -7.63
C THR A 516 -9.33 3.18 -6.81
N THR A 517 -9.42 4.44 -6.37
CA THR A 517 -10.58 4.89 -5.60
C THR A 517 -11.86 4.84 -6.44
N ALA A 518 -12.98 4.46 -5.80
CA ALA A 518 -14.29 4.50 -6.46
C ALA A 518 -14.65 5.93 -6.86
N SER A 519 -15.29 6.09 -8.02
CA SER A 519 -15.82 7.38 -8.47
C SER A 519 -17.08 7.72 -7.68
N ARG A 520 -16.91 8.41 -6.56
CA ARG A 520 -17.98 8.89 -5.69
C ARG A 520 -18.05 10.40 -5.73
N GLN A 521 -19.24 10.94 -5.89
CA GLN A 521 -19.46 12.38 -6.02
C GLN A 521 -19.08 13.14 -4.74
N ASP A 522 -19.30 12.54 -3.56
CA ASP A 522 -19.02 13.17 -2.26
C ASP A 522 -17.58 13.62 -2.12
N TRP A 523 -16.61 12.72 -2.34
CA TRP A 523 -15.20 13.07 -2.16
C TRP A 523 -14.61 13.80 -3.40
N ARG A 524 -15.15 13.59 -4.61
CA ARG A 524 -14.75 14.36 -5.81
C ARG A 524 -15.05 15.84 -5.64
N SER A 525 -16.21 16.16 -5.07
CA SER A 525 -16.59 17.54 -4.78
C SER A 525 -15.68 18.20 -3.74
N ILE A 526 -15.20 17.43 -2.73
CA ILE A 526 -14.25 17.90 -1.72
C ILE A 526 -12.95 18.36 -2.40
N VAL A 527 -12.38 17.55 -3.28
CA VAL A 527 -11.13 17.89 -3.99
C VAL A 527 -11.33 19.14 -4.86
N LYS A 528 -12.40 19.17 -5.67
CA LYS A 528 -12.71 20.31 -6.55
C LYS A 528 -12.88 21.61 -5.77
N THR A 529 -13.68 21.59 -4.72
CA THR A 529 -13.94 22.75 -3.86
C THR A 529 -12.66 23.18 -3.13
N GLY A 530 -11.86 22.22 -2.69
CA GLY A 530 -10.60 22.49 -1.99
C GLY A 530 -9.58 23.20 -2.85
N ILE A 531 -9.43 22.80 -4.11
CA ILE A 531 -8.57 23.48 -5.08
C ILE A 531 -9.07 24.90 -5.32
N GLN A 532 -10.36 25.07 -5.59
CA GLN A 532 -10.97 26.39 -5.86
C GLN A 532 -10.85 27.36 -4.67
N ALA A 533 -10.98 26.85 -3.46
CA ALA A 533 -10.88 27.63 -2.23
C ALA A 533 -9.44 27.76 -1.69
N GLY A 534 -8.45 27.16 -2.35
CA GLY A 534 -7.02 27.28 -2.02
C GLY A 534 -6.54 26.54 -0.78
N TRP A 535 -7.40 25.77 -0.09
CA TRP A 535 -6.98 24.99 1.09
C TRP A 535 -6.49 23.58 0.76
N TYR A 536 -6.68 23.13 -0.45
CA TYR A 536 -6.13 21.88 -0.98
C TYR A 536 -5.24 22.18 -2.17
N THR A 537 -3.97 21.77 -2.07
CA THR A 537 -2.96 22.00 -3.11
C THR A 537 -2.35 20.68 -3.54
N ILE A 538 -2.19 20.47 -4.84
CA ILE A 538 -1.48 19.33 -5.40
C ILE A 538 -0.06 19.76 -5.74
N LYS A 539 0.93 18.99 -5.29
CA LYS A 539 2.35 19.20 -5.57
C LYS A 539 2.97 17.94 -6.16
N PHE A 540 3.93 18.12 -7.07
CA PHE A 540 4.64 17.02 -7.71
C PHE A 540 6.15 17.12 -7.48
N GLY A 541 6.80 15.97 -7.32
CA GLY A 541 8.24 15.88 -7.28
C GLY A 541 8.74 14.68 -6.49
N GLN A 542 10.00 14.36 -6.70
CA GLN A 542 10.68 13.34 -5.92
C GLN A 542 11.21 13.97 -4.64
N VAL A 543 10.81 13.43 -3.49
CA VAL A 543 11.35 13.88 -2.22
C VAL A 543 12.78 13.37 -2.07
N GLU A 544 13.67 14.27 -1.73
CA GLU A 544 15.07 13.96 -1.44
C GLU A 544 15.24 13.57 0.04
N ARG A 545 14.67 14.38 0.92
CA ARG A 545 14.74 14.18 2.37
C ARG A 545 13.67 14.99 3.10
N VAL A 546 13.46 14.66 4.35
CA VAL A 546 12.65 15.41 5.30
C VAL A 546 13.53 15.79 6.49
N GLU A 547 13.38 17.03 6.97
CA GLU A 547 14.11 17.55 8.14
C GLU A 547 13.14 18.29 9.07
N ARG A 548 13.53 18.50 10.32
CA ARG A 548 12.80 19.36 11.26
C ARG A 548 13.57 20.66 11.47
N GLN A 549 12.91 21.79 11.20
CA GLN A 549 13.48 23.13 11.39
C GLN A 549 12.45 24.03 12.06
N ALA A 550 12.84 24.72 13.14
CA ALA A 550 11.96 25.62 13.91
C ALA A 550 10.58 25.03 14.24
N GLY A 551 10.54 23.75 14.64
CA GLY A 551 9.32 23.06 15.03
C GLY A 551 8.46 22.53 13.87
N LYS A 552 8.77 22.82 12.62
CA LYS A 552 8.06 22.37 11.43
C LYS A 552 8.84 21.28 10.68
N LEU A 553 8.14 20.43 9.97
CA LEU A 553 8.70 19.50 8.99
C LEU A 553 9.00 20.26 7.68
N ILE A 554 10.20 20.10 7.15
CA ILE A 554 10.60 20.63 5.86
C ILE A 554 10.85 19.47 4.92
N THR A 555 10.02 19.36 3.90
CA THR A 555 10.17 18.36 2.83
C THR A 555 10.93 19.01 1.67
N TYR A 556 12.05 18.42 1.28
CA TYR A 556 12.89 18.87 0.17
C TYR A 556 12.53 18.06 -1.07
N ILE A 557 12.10 18.76 -2.13
CA ILE A 557 11.62 18.14 -3.38
C ILE A 557 12.58 18.49 -4.50
N LYS A 558 13.00 17.46 -5.26
CA LYS A 558 13.65 17.61 -6.56
C LYS A 558 12.64 17.45 -7.68
N SER A 559 12.74 18.29 -8.70
CA SER A 559 12.02 18.16 -9.94
C SER A 559 12.96 17.64 -11.03
N GLY A 560 12.47 16.82 -11.95
CA GLY A 560 13.22 16.45 -13.16
C GLY A 560 13.38 17.59 -14.17
N ASN A 561 12.70 18.73 -13.95
CA ASN A 561 12.69 19.87 -14.85
C ASN A 561 13.68 20.99 -14.46
N TYR A 562 14.25 20.94 -13.24
CA TYR A 562 15.23 21.94 -12.78
C TYR A 562 16.15 21.36 -11.70
N GLU A 563 17.34 21.92 -11.56
CA GLU A 563 18.36 21.51 -10.59
C GLU A 563 18.25 22.24 -9.23
N GLY A 564 17.17 22.97 -9.01
CA GLY A 564 16.84 23.58 -7.73
C GLY A 564 16.09 22.64 -6.80
N VAL A 565 16.07 22.98 -5.52
CA VAL A 565 15.33 22.25 -4.49
C VAL A 565 14.19 23.12 -3.99
N GLU A 566 12.96 22.59 -4.08
CA GLU A 566 11.78 23.20 -3.49
C GLU A 566 11.60 22.71 -2.05
N LYS A 567 11.24 23.62 -1.14
CA LYS A 567 11.00 23.32 0.28
C LYS A 567 9.53 23.48 0.61
N ILE A 568 8.91 22.43 1.15
CA ILE A 568 7.53 22.48 1.63
C ILE A 568 7.53 22.38 3.15
N LYS A 569 6.89 23.33 3.83
CA LYS A 569 6.71 23.33 5.28
C LYS A 569 5.40 22.66 5.64
N ALA A 570 5.40 21.83 6.69
CA ALA A 570 4.18 21.22 7.23
C ALA A 570 4.29 20.94 8.73
N ASP A 571 3.16 20.71 9.37
CA ASP A 571 3.06 20.24 10.76
C ASP A 571 3.11 18.72 10.81
N PHE A 572 2.45 18.06 9.85
CA PHE A 572 2.35 16.62 9.76
C PHE A 572 2.57 16.11 8.34
N ILE A 573 3.09 14.88 8.24
CA ILE A 573 3.15 14.11 6.99
C ILE A 573 2.46 12.78 7.21
N ILE A 574 1.46 12.44 6.38
CA ILE A 574 0.75 11.17 6.40
C ILE A 574 1.14 10.38 5.15
N ASP A 575 1.84 9.26 5.34
CA ASP A 575 2.17 8.33 4.26
C ASP A 575 0.97 7.42 3.95
N SER A 576 0.37 7.62 2.79
CA SER A 576 -0.77 6.83 2.29
C SER A 576 -0.38 5.99 1.06
N THR A 577 0.90 5.58 0.94
CA THR A 577 1.40 4.90 -0.26
C THR A 577 1.20 3.39 -0.26
N GLY A 578 0.73 2.79 0.82
CA GLY A 578 0.26 1.41 0.87
C GLY A 578 0.96 0.50 1.87
N LEU A 579 0.77 -0.79 1.66
CA LEU A 579 1.32 -1.87 2.47
C LEU A 579 2.44 -2.56 1.69
N GLU A 580 3.42 -3.13 2.41
CA GLU A 580 4.44 -3.97 1.80
C GLU A 580 3.84 -5.33 1.43
N ALA A 581 4.21 -5.83 0.27
CA ALA A 581 3.68 -7.07 -0.26
C ALA A 581 4.76 -8.05 -0.74
N LYS A 582 6.02 -7.88 -0.34
CA LYS A 582 7.09 -8.81 -0.71
C LYS A 582 6.95 -10.11 0.10
N PRO A 583 6.86 -11.28 -0.53
CA PRO A 583 6.74 -12.55 0.18
C PRO A 583 7.90 -12.80 1.14
N LYS A 584 9.11 -12.39 0.78
CA LYS A 584 10.32 -12.55 1.60
C LYS A 584 10.31 -11.75 2.91
N ASP A 585 9.44 -10.73 3.03
CA ASP A 585 9.26 -10.01 4.29
C ASP A 585 8.37 -10.77 5.29
N ASN A 586 7.77 -11.89 4.85
CA ASN A 586 7.07 -12.83 5.72
C ASN A 586 7.98 -14.03 6.02
N PRO A 587 8.40 -14.25 7.26
CA PRO A 587 9.37 -15.30 7.61
C PRO A 587 8.96 -16.72 7.16
N LEU A 588 7.66 -17.05 7.21
CA LEU A 588 7.15 -18.34 6.75
C LEU A 588 7.28 -18.49 5.22
N LEU A 589 6.95 -17.42 4.47
CA LEU A 589 7.04 -17.46 3.01
C LEU A 589 8.50 -17.40 2.55
N ASP A 590 9.37 -16.64 3.22
CA ASP A 590 10.80 -16.60 2.94
C ASP A 590 11.45 -17.97 3.17
N ASP A 591 11.10 -18.65 4.27
CA ASP A 591 11.52 -20.03 4.54
C ASP A 591 11.07 -20.98 3.42
N LEU A 592 9.81 -20.94 3.00
CA LEU A 592 9.31 -21.80 1.93
C LEU A 592 9.97 -21.50 0.57
N ILE A 593 10.11 -20.21 0.22
CA ILE A 593 10.76 -19.79 -1.02
C ILE A 593 12.21 -20.26 -1.07
N THR A 594 12.95 -20.03 0.02
CA THR A 594 14.38 -20.38 0.09
C THR A 594 14.57 -21.89 0.12
N HIS A 595 13.80 -22.58 0.95
CA HIS A 595 13.97 -24.03 1.17
C HIS A 595 13.58 -24.87 -0.05
N TYR A 596 12.45 -24.52 -0.71
CA TYR A 596 11.96 -25.28 -1.87
C TYR A 596 12.25 -24.63 -3.21
N ASN A 597 13.03 -23.54 -3.25
CA ASN A 597 13.34 -22.78 -4.45
C ASN A 597 12.07 -22.39 -5.22
N LEU A 598 11.04 -21.89 -4.49
CA LEU A 598 9.77 -21.53 -5.12
C LEU A 598 9.96 -20.41 -6.13
N LEU A 599 9.32 -20.56 -7.28
CA LEU A 599 9.37 -19.55 -8.34
C LEU A 599 8.61 -18.28 -7.94
N LEU A 600 9.21 -17.15 -8.27
CA LEU A 600 8.54 -15.85 -8.20
C LEU A 600 8.21 -15.36 -9.61
N ASN A 601 7.05 -14.73 -9.73
CA ASN A 601 6.64 -14.10 -11.00
C ASN A 601 7.32 -12.72 -11.18
N PRO A 602 7.18 -12.04 -12.34
CA PRO A 602 7.82 -10.75 -12.59
C PRO A 602 7.42 -9.60 -11.64
N PHE A 603 6.30 -9.71 -10.92
CA PHE A 603 5.98 -8.79 -9.81
C PHE A 603 6.73 -9.12 -8.50
N GLY A 604 7.58 -10.15 -8.50
CA GLY A 604 8.25 -10.64 -7.28
C GLY A 604 7.29 -11.29 -6.28
N ARG A 605 6.19 -11.88 -6.75
CA ARG A 605 5.21 -12.61 -5.94
C ARG A 605 5.28 -14.09 -6.25
N LEU A 606 4.64 -14.92 -5.42
CA LEU A 606 4.59 -16.36 -5.66
C LEU A 606 4.03 -16.67 -7.04
N HIS A 607 4.75 -17.52 -7.77
CA HIS A 607 4.22 -18.07 -9.01
C HIS A 607 3.15 -19.10 -8.69
N VAL A 608 1.95 -18.92 -9.23
CA VAL A 608 0.84 -19.85 -9.02
C VAL A 608 0.23 -20.28 -10.36
N ALA A 609 -0.30 -21.48 -10.39
CA ALA A 609 -1.08 -22.01 -11.50
C ALA A 609 -2.45 -21.30 -11.63
N ASN A 610 -3.21 -21.62 -12.68
CA ASN A 610 -4.53 -21.01 -12.94
C ASN A 610 -5.57 -21.28 -11.84
N ASP A 611 -5.36 -22.27 -11.00
CA ASP A 611 -6.16 -22.57 -9.81
C ASP A 611 -5.52 -22.12 -8.50
N PHE A 612 -4.49 -21.27 -8.59
CA PHE A 612 -3.72 -20.75 -7.45
C PHE A 612 -2.89 -21.80 -6.70
N GLU A 613 -2.63 -22.96 -7.31
CA GLU A 613 -1.72 -23.95 -6.76
C GLU A 613 -0.26 -23.48 -6.84
N ILE A 614 0.53 -23.69 -5.78
CA ILE A 614 1.99 -23.60 -5.78
C ILE A 614 2.53 -24.98 -6.21
N VAL A 615 2.80 -25.12 -7.50
CA VAL A 615 3.09 -26.44 -8.12
C VAL A 615 4.34 -27.10 -7.55
N GLU A 616 5.35 -26.32 -7.21
CA GLU A 616 6.62 -26.79 -6.63
C GLU A 616 6.41 -27.44 -5.24
N MET A 617 5.32 -27.10 -4.58
CA MET A 617 4.99 -27.66 -3.27
C MET A 617 4.25 -28.99 -3.33
N ARG A 618 3.95 -29.53 -4.50
CA ARG A 618 3.30 -30.86 -4.61
C ARG A 618 4.03 -31.91 -3.81
N ASN A 619 3.27 -32.71 -3.05
CA ASN A 619 3.76 -33.87 -2.33
C ASN A 619 2.83 -35.04 -2.59
N ASP A 620 3.12 -35.86 -3.59
CA ASP A 620 2.24 -36.89 -4.12
C ASP A 620 0.86 -36.30 -4.53
N LYS A 621 -0.21 -36.66 -3.83
CA LYS A 621 -1.56 -36.10 -4.06
C LYS A 621 -1.87 -34.84 -3.24
N ALA A 622 -0.99 -34.49 -2.32
CA ALA A 622 -1.17 -33.27 -1.52
C ALA A 622 -0.82 -32.01 -2.29
N ARG A 623 -1.52 -30.91 -2.01
CA ARG A 623 -1.40 -29.62 -2.71
C ARG A 623 -1.41 -28.44 -1.75
N ILE A 624 -0.71 -27.37 -2.15
CA ILE A 624 -0.76 -26.07 -1.48
C ILE A 624 -1.30 -25.04 -2.48
N TYR A 625 -2.31 -24.29 -2.05
CA TYR A 625 -2.87 -23.16 -2.77
C TYR A 625 -2.55 -21.87 -2.02
N ALA A 626 -2.43 -20.74 -2.73
CA ALA A 626 -2.21 -19.44 -2.12
C ALA A 626 -3.27 -18.43 -2.57
N ALA A 627 -3.51 -17.39 -1.76
CA ALA A 627 -4.45 -16.32 -2.10
C ALA A 627 -3.98 -14.95 -1.60
N GLY A 628 -4.62 -13.90 -2.13
CA GLY A 628 -4.37 -12.53 -1.74
C GLY A 628 -3.15 -11.93 -2.41
N VAL A 629 -2.63 -10.84 -1.84
CA VAL A 629 -1.55 -10.01 -2.43
C VAL A 629 -0.30 -10.81 -2.80
N MET A 630 -0.03 -11.94 -2.14
CA MET A 630 1.12 -12.80 -2.43
C MET A 630 1.02 -13.51 -3.78
N THR A 631 -0.15 -13.48 -4.43
CA THR A 631 -0.42 -14.09 -5.74
C THR A 631 -0.64 -13.06 -6.85
N LEU A 632 -0.34 -11.78 -6.62
CA LEU A 632 -0.38 -10.75 -7.67
C LEU A 632 0.54 -11.16 -8.83
N GLY A 633 0.04 -11.07 -10.06
CA GLY A 633 0.73 -11.62 -11.24
C GLY A 633 0.28 -13.04 -11.60
N GLY A 634 -0.63 -13.62 -10.83
CA GLY A 634 -1.35 -14.85 -11.15
C GLY A 634 -2.47 -14.62 -12.18
N PRO A 635 -3.44 -15.52 -12.27
CA PRO A 635 -4.47 -15.53 -13.32
C PRO A 635 -5.60 -14.51 -13.11
N TYR A 636 -5.53 -13.67 -12.09
CA TYR A 636 -6.53 -12.66 -11.76
C TYR A 636 -5.89 -11.31 -11.39
N ALA A 637 -6.51 -10.19 -11.79
CA ALA A 637 -5.92 -8.87 -11.63
C ALA A 637 -5.90 -8.39 -10.15
N PRO A 638 -7.04 -8.12 -9.51
CA PRO A 638 -7.09 -7.52 -8.17
C PRO A 638 -7.20 -8.59 -7.08
N VAL A 639 -6.16 -9.42 -6.93
CA VAL A 639 -6.13 -10.58 -6.02
C VAL A 639 -6.32 -10.25 -4.54
N ASP A 640 -6.09 -9.00 -4.13
CA ASP A 640 -6.21 -8.49 -2.76
C ASP A 640 -7.57 -7.82 -2.46
N THR A 641 -8.46 -7.79 -3.43
CA THR A 641 -9.85 -7.34 -3.24
C THR A 641 -10.74 -8.46 -2.73
N PHE A 642 -11.91 -8.13 -2.17
CA PHE A 642 -12.88 -9.15 -1.76
C PHE A 642 -13.22 -10.10 -2.93
N LEU A 643 -13.43 -9.54 -4.10
CA LEU A 643 -13.72 -10.31 -5.31
C LEU A 643 -12.53 -11.19 -5.73
N GLY A 644 -11.29 -10.69 -5.56
CA GLY A 644 -10.08 -11.47 -5.84
C GLY A 644 -9.90 -12.64 -4.89
N LEU A 645 -10.21 -12.45 -3.61
CA LEU A 645 -10.19 -13.54 -2.62
C LEU A 645 -11.24 -14.61 -2.95
N GLN A 646 -12.45 -14.20 -3.36
CA GLN A 646 -13.50 -15.11 -3.83
C GLN A 646 -13.06 -15.88 -5.08
N TYR A 647 -12.48 -15.19 -6.06
CA TYR A 647 -11.98 -15.83 -7.27
C TYR A 647 -10.94 -16.91 -6.96
N ALA A 648 -9.95 -16.59 -6.14
CA ALA A 648 -8.92 -17.56 -5.74
C ALA A 648 -9.51 -18.76 -4.98
N ALA A 649 -10.48 -18.51 -4.08
CA ALA A 649 -11.16 -19.56 -3.34
C ALA A 649 -11.95 -20.51 -4.27
N HIS A 650 -12.72 -19.98 -5.21
CA HIS A 650 -13.45 -20.78 -6.19
C HIS A 650 -12.51 -21.59 -7.09
N ARG A 651 -11.44 -20.95 -7.62
CA ARG A 651 -10.50 -21.65 -8.50
C ARG A 651 -9.74 -22.76 -7.78
N SER A 652 -9.33 -22.53 -6.52
CA SER A 652 -8.68 -23.56 -5.71
C SER A 652 -9.64 -24.71 -5.35
N ALA A 653 -10.91 -24.41 -5.05
CA ALA A 653 -11.93 -25.44 -4.82
C ALA A 653 -12.18 -26.31 -6.08
N GLU A 654 -12.24 -25.69 -7.27
CA GLU A 654 -12.29 -26.42 -8.54
C GLU A 654 -11.03 -27.27 -8.77
N GLY A 655 -9.83 -26.74 -8.45
CA GLY A 655 -8.58 -27.49 -8.51
C GLY A 655 -8.58 -28.71 -7.59
N LEU A 656 -9.06 -28.55 -6.36
CA LEU A 656 -9.24 -29.63 -5.40
C LEU A 656 -10.24 -30.70 -5.90
N ALA A 657 -11.37 -30.25 -6.46
CA ALA A 657 -12.38 -31.17 -7.01
C ALA A 657 -11.83 -31.97 -8.21
N ARG A 658 -11.09 -31.31 -9.13
CA ARG A 658 -10.38 -32.01 -10.23
C ARG A 658 -9.32 -32.99 -9.73
N ALA A 659 -8.62 -32.64 -8.63
CA ALA A 659 -7.67 -33.54 -7.97
C ALA A 659 -8.34 -34.66 -7.17
N LYS A 660 -9.67 -34.75 -7.19
CA LYS A 660 -10.49 -35.74 -6.43
C LYS A 660 -10.19 -35.70 -4.93
N ALA A 661 -10.03 -34.48 -4.39
CA ALA A 661 -9.85 -34.29 -2.97
C ALA A 661 -11.07 -34.78 -2.17
N PRO A 662 -10.90 -35.35 -0.96
CA PRO A 662 -12.00 -35.98 -0.22
C PRO A 662 -13.15 -35.02 0.08
N LYS A 663 -14.38 -35.47 -0.09
CA LYS A 663 -15.64 -34.76 0.25
C LYS A 663 -15.92 -33.46 -0.50
N ILE A 664 -15.03 -32.98 -1.38
CA ILE A 664 -15.28 -31.78 -2.18
C ILE A 664 -16.01 -32.16 -3.48
N ARG A 665 -17.00 -31.38 -3.85
CA ARG A 665 -17.81 -31.54 -5.05
C ARG A 665 -17.87 -30.24 -5.84
N HIS A 666 -18.05 -30.34 -7.14
CA HIS A 666 -18.34 -29.15 -7.95
C HIS A 666 -19.70 -28.56 -7.57
N LEU A 667 -19.76 -27.22 -7.51
CA LEU A 667 -21.01 -26.48 -7.33
C LEU A 667 -21.66 -26.26 -8.70
N GLU A 668 -22.60 -27.13 -9.07
CA GLU A 668 -23.29 -27.06 -10.36
C GLU A 668 -24.74 -27.50 -10.26
N GLY A 669 -25.55 -27.01 -11.20
CA GLY A 669 -26.95 -27.37 -11.34
C GLY A 669 -27.80 -27.17 -10.07
N ILE A 670 -28.67 -28.13 -9.80
CA ILE A 670 -29.61 -28.09 -8.66
C ILE A 670 -28.88 -28.05 -7.32
N GLY A 671 -27.71 -28.70 -7.23
CA GLY A 671 -26.88 -28.64 -6.02
C GLY A 671 -26.43 -27.24 -5.66
N SER A 672 -26.04 -26.44 -6.65
CA SER A 672 -25.68 -25.02 -6.46
C SER A 672 -26.87 -24.18 -5.98
N LEU A 673 -28.07 -24.38 -6.60
CA LEU A 673 -29.28 -23.68 -6.19
C LEU A 673 -29.67 -24.04 -4.74
N TRP A 674 -29.52 -25.32 -4.36
CA TRP A 674 -29.82 -25.76 -3.00
C TRP A 674 -28.88 -25.13 -1.97
N GLN A 675 -27.59 -25.05 -2.25
CA GLN A 675 -26.62 -24.39 -1.39
C GLN A 675 -26.88 -22.88 -1.30
N TRP A 676 -27.27 -22.24 -2.41
CA TRP A 676 -27.68 -20.84 -2.40
C TRP A 676 -28.92 -20.61 -1.52
N LEU A 677 -29.93 -21.50 -1.57
CA LEU A 677 -31.11 -21.42 -0.70
C LEU A 677 -30.73 -21.57 0.77
N LYS A 678 -29.83 -22.51 1.11
CA LYS A 678 -29.30 -22.64 2.49
C LYS A 678 -28.62 -21.35 2.94
N TRP A 679 -27.79 -20.75 2.07
CA TRP A 679 -27.15 -19.47 2.38
C TRP A 679 -28.17 -18.36 2.58
N ALA A 680 -29.14 -18.21 1.68
CA ALA A 680 -30.19 -17.20 1.75
C ALA A 680 -31.07 -17.32 3.01
N THR A 681 -31.26 -18.56 3.51
CA THR A 681 -32.02 -18.88 4.73
C THR A 681 -31.14 -19.05 5.97
N ASN A 682 -29.84 -18.74 5.89
CA ASN A 682 -28.87 -18.83 6.99
C ASN A 682 -28.73 -20.25 7.58
N GLN A 683 -28.90 -21.29 6.76
CA GLN A 683 -28.70 -22.68 7.14
C GLN A 683 -27.25 -23.13 6.91
N SER A 684 -26.72 -24.06 7.71
CA SER A 684 -25.39 -24.63 7.53
C SER A 684 -25.23 -25.27 6.15
N PRO A 685 -24.05 -25.16 5.51
CA PRO A 685 -23.76 -25.77 4.22
C PRO A 685 -23.94 -27.28 4.20
#